data_74f1a79997b9a8b806a34847e2ca4686
#
_entry.id   74f1a79997b9a8b806a34847e2ca4686
#
_cell.length_a   1.000
_cell.length_b   1.000
_cell.length_c   1.000
_cell.angle_alpha   90.00
_cell.angle_beta   90.00
_cell.angle_gamma   90.00
#
_symmetry.space_group_name_H-M   'P 1'
#
loop_
_entity.id
_entity.type
_entity.pdbx_description
1 polymer ?
#
loop_
_entity_poly.entity_id
_entity_poly.type
_entity_poly.pdbx_seq_one_letter_code
_entity_poly.pdbx_strand_id
1 'polypeptide(L)'
;MILLDRLSTGWKAWVALFLITFSAAAPGVFLLPALDRDESRFAQASKQMLEDHDYIRIQYQDELRNKKPAGIHWLQAGSTALFTGPEAKQIWTYRFPSWIGASLAALACFWCGIPLIGRRGAFLGAALFGSTLLLTSEAHISKTDAVLVCLTTLGIGALARLYIRKDQSKKMALLFWLAMGLGFLIKGPVTPMVAAYAGFGAWVWGRAENGKGGDWWKPLLWWAGPALFVALVLPWFTWVQAATHGEFLQGAVGKDLKDKFTGASEGHGGWPLYHLTHLPIWFFPAILLIVPGLVAGWQDVRKATVARKGHPALLIGGVLLGASLLLALVLPTSAANGIKVAYPAVLLLVFGALSTRPTWFARAPVSPEAPAEVEGLRFLLSWTLLTWAFFELMPTLLSHYILPAYPAMALLCGHAAVRIMEGKTMPVSRWLSLALFGLGAALLLAASYPGVTQYFMAESAGDFTTASSTEVLNTWKAYREFPLWLWWAAFALIGVAAVEFSRARMVVSIALAIAGAFVIGWHIRFFMLPSQIWVQPTQTARLALEDVCGVPGEDCRMTPPARILALGYAEPSYVLTLGTQNLHPPETPLDLPATESAYPVVYLVNYEDRKAEPPVAEEVAHLMDQADGMGLCVTQSEPYYALNYSNGDPVTFVAIRFDRGDCR
;
A
#
# COMPACT_ATOMS: atom_id res chain seq x y z
N MET A 1 12.08 -29.07 14.55
CA MET A 1 11.47 -28.56 15.81
C MET A 1 12.49 -27.80 16.67
N ILE A 2 13.63 -28.40 17.10
CA ILE A 2 14.63 -27.76 17.99
C ILE A 2 15.17 -26.43 17.42
N LEU A 3 15.46 -26.36 16.10
CA LEU A 3 15.91 -25.13 15.46
C LEU A 3 14.83 -24.02 15.52
N LEU A 4 13.58 -24.36 15.24
CA LEU A 4 12.46 -23.42 15.29
C LEU A 4 12.23 -22.90 16.71
N ASP A 5 12.37 -23.77 17.73
CA ASP A 5 12.28 -23.35 19.13
C ASP A 5 13.34 -22.31 19.48
N ARG A 6 14.58 -22.53 19.04
CA ARG A 6 15.68 -21.57 19.25
C ARG A 6 15.46 -20.25 18.51
N LEU A 7 14.92 -20.31 17.28
CA LEU A 7 14.67 -19.11 16.47
C LEU A 7 13.45 -18.33 16.96
N SER A 8 12.43 -19.00 17.49
CA SER A 8 11.18 -18.35 17.94
C SER A 8 11.25 -17.79 19.37
N THR A 9 12.38 -17.96 20.07
CA THR A 9 12.54 -17.53 21.46
C THR A 9 13.62 -16.46 21.65
N GLY A 10 13.47 -15.66 22.71
CA GLY A 10 14.44 -14.62 23.07
C GLY A 10 14.45 -13.43 22.10
N TRP A 11 15.44 -12.55 22.27
CA TRP A 11 15.59 -11.34 21.48
C TRP A 11 15.92 -11.61 19.99
N LYS A 12 16.57 -12.74 19.70
CA LYS A 12 16.95 -13.13 18.33
C LYS A 12 15.75 -13.25 17.39
N ALA A 13 14.60 -13.73 17.90
CA ALA A 13 13.36 -13.79 17.13
C ALA A 13 12.90 -12.42 16.64
N TRP A 14 12.95 -11.44 17.52
CA TRP A 14 12.57 -10.05 17.21
C TRP A 14 13.50 -9.43 16.19
N VAL A 15 14.81 -9.57 16.39
CA VAL A 15 15.82 -9.05 15.45
C VAL A 15 15.69 -9.70 14.08
N ALA A 16 15.53 -11.02 14.02
CA ALA A 16 15.36 -11.72 12.74
C ALA A 16 14.12 -11.25 11.98
N LEU A 17 12.97 -11.12 12.65
CA LEU A 17 11.73 -10.64 12.05
C LEU A 17 11.84 -9.18 11.57
N PHE A 18 12.48 -8.32 12.36
CA PHE A 18 12.75 -6.96 11.95
C PHE A 18 13.60 -6.92 10.68
N LEU A 19 14.72 -7.64 10.68
CA LEU A 19 15.67 -7.65 9.57
C LEU A 19 15.10 -8.24 8.29
N ILE A 20 14.18 -9.22 8.34
CA ILE A 20 13.53 -9.77 7.15
C ILE A 20 12.83 -8.64 6.37
N THR A 21 11.94 -7.88 7.01
CA THR A 21 11.18 -6.81 6.34
C THR A 21 12.07 -5.62 6.00
N PHE A 22 12.93 -5.23 6.94
CA PHE A 22 13.85 -4.10 6.78
C PHE A 22 14.77 -4.29 5.58
N SER A 23 15.43 -5.44 5.47
CA SER A 23 16.34 -5.72 4.37
C SER A 23 15.63 -5.92 3.03
N ALA A 24 14.45 -6.56 3.03
CA ALA A 24 13.69 -6.80 1.80
C ALA A 24 13.26 -5.51 1.09
N ALA A 25 12.94 -4.48 1.86
CA ALA A 25 12.49 -3.18 1.32
C ALA A 25 13.63 -2.20 1.02
N ALA A 26 14.79 -2.35 1.68
CA ALA A 26 15.90 -1.39 1.63
C ALA A 26 16.30 -0.93 0.21
N PRO A 27 16.46 -1.79 -0.82
CA PRO A 27 16.81 -1.32 -2.15
C PRO A 27 15.79 -0.35 -2.73
N GLY A 28 14.50 -0.62 -2.55
CA GLY A 28 13.44 0.25 -3.02
C GLY A 28 13.42 1.60 -2.31
N VAL A 29 13.77 1.64 -1.01
CA VAL A 29 13.80 2.89 -0.24
C VAL A 29 14.82 3.87 -0.82
N PHE A 30 16.02 3.40 -1.17
CA PHE A 30 17.15 4.26 -1.55
C PHE A 30 17.32 4.44 -3.06
N LEU A 31 16.95 3.46 -3.87
CA LEU A 31 17.32 3.42 -5.28
C LEU A 31 16.19 3.79 -6.23
N LEU A 32 14.93 3.64 -5.81
CA LEU A 32 13.81 4.00 -6.66
C LEU A 32 13.56 5.51 -6.57
N PRO A 33 13.37 6.21 -7.69
CA PRO A 33 12.84 7.57 -7.67
C PRO A 33 11.41 7.57 -7.12
N ALA A 34 10.85 8.75 -6.90
CA ALA A 34 9.43 8.88 -6.55
C ALA A 34 8.58 8.48 -7.77
N LEU A 35 8.02 7.27 -7.76
CA LEU A 35 7.31 6.69 -8.90
C LEU A 35 5.80 6.82 -8.81
N ASP A 36 5.24 6.78 -7.62
CA ASP A 36 3.79 6.79 -7.42
C ASP A 36 3.27 8.22 -7.33
N ARG A 37 2.15 8.50 -8.00
CA ARG A 37 1.43 9.79 -7.90
C ARG A 37 1.15 10.17 -6.46
N ASP A 38 0.62 9.20 -5.69
CA ASP A 38 0.31 9.42 -4.28
C ASP A 38 1.58 9.61 -3.45
N GLU A 39 2.63 8.83 -3.70
CA GLU A 39 3.90 8.96 -3.00
C GLU A 39 4.43 10.40 -3.07
N SER A 40 4.51 10.93 -4.28
CA SER A 40 5.03 12.28 -4.53
C SER A 40 4.14 13.36 -3.91
N ARG A 41 2.81 13.18 -3.95
CA ARG A 41 1.86 14.09 -3.28
C ARG A 41 2.03 14.10 -1.76
N PHE A 42 2.27 12.93 -1.16
CA PHE A 42 2.50 12.84 0.29
C PHE A 42 3.84 13.47 0.67
N ALA A 43 4.90 13.15 -0.07
CA ALA A 43 6.23 13.69 0.18
C ALA A 43 6.25 15.22 -0.01
N GLN A 44 5.65 15.74 -1.09
CA GLN A 44 5.56 17.17 -1.37
C GLN A 44 4.78 17.92 -0.29
N ALA A 45 3.63 17.40 0.14
CA ALA A 45 2.86 18.03 1.20
C ALA A 45 3.63 18.04 2.55
N SER A 46 4.40 16.99 2.83
CA SER A 46 5.25 16.94 4.03
C SER A 46 6.46 17.88 3.93
N LYS A 47 6.99 18.08 2.71
CA LYS A 47 8.03 19.05 2.41
C LYS A 47 7.54 20.48 2.64
N GLN A 48 6.35 20.81 2.14
CA GLN A 48 5.75 22.13 2.35
C GLN A 48 5.47 22.41 3.84
N MET A 49 5.07 21.40 4.64
CA MET A 49 4.98 21.59 6.09
C MET A 49 6.30 22.06 6.72
N LEU A 50 7.46 21.62 6.20
CA LEU A 50 8.77 22.06 6.67
C LEU A 50 9.13 23.44 6.11
N GLU A 51 8.84 23.71 4.83
CA GLU A 51 9.13 24.98 4.17
C GLU A 51 8.33 26.14 4.79
N ASP A 52 7.02 25.91 5.01
CA ASP A 52 6.07 26.92 5.48
C ASP A 52 5.94 26.94 7.02
N HIS A 53 6.56 25.98 7.73
CA HIS A 53 6.38 25.76 9.18
C HIS A 53 4.92 25.60 9.60
N ASP A 54 4.05 25.13 8.69
CA ASP A 54 2.63 24.86 8.95
C ASP A 54 2.38 23.36 9.11
N TYR A 55 2.29 22.89 10.34
CA TYR A 55 2.04 21.48 10.68
C TYR A 55 0.55 21.15 10.87
N ILE A 56 -0.34 22.11 10.60
CA ILE A 56 -1.79 21.94 10.77
C ILE A 56 -2.45 21.69 9.44
N ARG A 57 -2.25 22.58 8.46
CA ARG A 57 -2.80 22.44 7.11
C ARG A 57 -1.96 21.49 6.29
N ILE A 58 -2.61 20.73 5.43
CA ILE A 58 -1.95 19.87 4.46
C ILE A 58 -2.10 20.56 3.11
N GLN A 59 -1.00 21.03 2.55
CA GLN A 59 -0.96 21.78 1.30
C GLN A 59 -0.18 21.03 0.23
N TYR A 60 -0.59 21.21 -1.01
CA TYR A 60 0.13 20.76 -2.19
C TYR A 60 0.16 21.94 -3.17
N GLN A 61 1.31 22.57 -3.31
CA GLN A 61 1.45 23.90 -3.93
C GLN A 61 0.49 24.89 -3.23
N ASP A 62 -0.36 25.59 -3.98
CA ASP A 62 -1.29 26.59 -3.44
C ASP A 62 -2.64 26.00 -3.01
N GLU A 63 -2.85 24.67 -3.19
CA GLU A 63 -4.11 24.02 -2.89
C GLU A 63 -4.10 23.29 -1.55
N LEU A 64 -5.23 23.35 -0.83
CA LEU A 64 -5.46 22.56 0.37
C LEU A 64 -5.75 21.09 0.00
N ARG A 65 -4.96 20.17 0.56
CA ARG A 65 -5.17 18.73 0.38
C ARG A 65 -6.02 18.12 1.49
N ASN A 66 -7.29 18.43 1.51
CA ASN A 66 -8.26 18.03 2.54
C ASN A 66 -8.77 16.59 2.35
N LYS A 67 -7.88 15.59 2.24
CA LYS A 67 -8.26 14.18 1.98
C LYS A 67 -8.00 13.23 3.16
N LYS A 68 -6.92 13.43 3.92
CA LYS A 68 -6.48 12.51 4.99
C LYS A 68 -5.92 13.28 6.18
N PRO A 69 -5.88 12.67 7.40
CA PRO A 69 -5.27 13.31 8.57
C PRO A 69 -3.75 13.48 8.42
N ALA A 70 -3.17 14.42 9.22
CA ALA A 70 -1.77 14.84 9.09
C ALA A 70 -0.72 13.88 9.68
N GLY A 71 -1.12 12.82 10.39
CA GLY A 71 -0.19 11.98 11.15
C GLY A 71 0.97 11.41 10.34
N ILE A 72 0.73 10.99 9.09
CA ILE A 72 1.82 10.49 8.23
C ILE A 72 2.74 11.63 7.80
N HIS A 73 2.19 12.82 7.51
CA HIS A 73 2.96 13.99 7.13
C HIS A 73 3.89 14.45 8.26
N TRP A 74 3.44 14.40 9.52
CA TRP A 74 4.30 14.70 10.68
C TRP A 74 5.47 13.71 10.80
N LEU A 75 5.23 12.41 10.57
CA LEU A 75 6.30 11.41 10.61
C LEU A 75 7.30 11.63 9.46
N GLN A 76 6.83 11.94 8.27
CA GLN A 76 7.66 12.22 7.10
C GLN A 76 8.45 13.53 7.27
N ALA A 77 7.80 14.60 7.70
CA ALA A 77 8.46 15.88 7.99
C ALA A 77 9.50 15.72 9.09
N GLY A 78 9.16 15.02 10.17
CA GLY A 78 10.09 14.75 11.27
C GLY A 78 11.31 13.94 10.84
N SER A 79 11.16 12.90 10.04
CA SER A 79 12.29 12.11 9.52
C SER A 79 13.14 12.94 8.54
N THR A 80 12.53 13.73 7.67
CA THR A 80 13.26 14.59 6.73
C THR A 80 14.04 15.67 7.47
N ALA A 81 13.44 16.34 8.44
CA ALA A 81 14.12 17.33 9.27
C ALA A 81 15.30 16.73 10.04
N LEU A 82 15.16 15.47 10.51
CA LEU A 82 16.22 14.77 11.25
C LEU A 82 17.43 14.43 10.37
N PHE A 83 17.19 13.97 9.13
CA PHE A 83 18.27 13.43 8.29
C PHE A 83 18.88 14.44 7.31
N THR A 84 18.07 15.34 6.76
CA THR A 84 18.52 16.17 5.62
C THR A 84 18.04 17.62 5.66
N GLY A 85 17.05 17.96 6.47
CA GLY A 85 16.44 19.29 6.51
C GLY A 85 15.38 19.54 5.42
N PRO A 86 14.72 20.72 5.42
CA PRO A 86 13.54 20.98 4.59
C PRO A 86 13.83 21.06 3.10
N GLU A 87 15.02 21.46 2.69
CA GLU A 87 15.39 21.56 1.27
C GLU A 87 15.67 20.21 0.60
N ALA A 88 15.64 19.12 1.38
CA ALA A 88 15.99 17.79 0.89
C ALA A 88 14.99 17.27 -0.13
N LYS A 89 15.48 17.04 -1.33
CA LYS A 89 14.75 16.38 -2.42
C LYS A 89 14.89 14.85 -2.40
N GLN A 90 15.46 14.31 -1.33
CA GLN A 90 15.78 12.88 -1.22
C GLN A 90 14.56 12.11 -0.72
N ILE A 91 13.88 11.43 -1.63
CA ILE A 91 12.64 10.69 -1.35
C ILE A 91 12.78 9.66 -0.21
N TRP A 92 13.97 9.08 0.02
CA TRP A 92 14.18 8.07 1.06
C TRP A 92 13.87 8.57 2.47
N THR A 93 14.05 9.87 2.76
CA THR A 93 13.74 10.46 4.07
C THR A 93 12.24 10.47 4.34
N TYR A 94 11.42 10.66 3.31
CA TYR A 94 9.96 10.59 3.38
C TYR A 94 9.45 9.13 3.42
N ARG A 95 10.22 8.17 2.88
CA ARG A 95 9.94 6.72 2.95
C ARG A 95 10.28 6.11 4.30
N PHE A 96 11.19 6.73 5.06
CA PHE A 96 11.70 6.20 6.32
C PHE A 96 10.61 5.78 7.31
N PRO A 97 9.53 6.55 7.55
CA PRO A 97 8.43 6.13 8.42
C PRO A 97 7.72 4.86 7.92
N SER A 98 7.51 4.72 6.61
CA SER A 98 6.90 3.52 6.01
C SER A 98 7.81 2.30 6.18
N TRP A 99 9.11 2.46 5.95
CA TRP A 99 10.11 1.40 6.09
C TRP A 99 10.19 0.85 7.52
N ILE A 100 10.30 1.75 8.49
CA ILE A 100 10.29 1.37 9.92
C ILE A 100 8.91 0.82 10.31
N GLY A 101 7.82 1.45 9.87
CA GLY A 101 6.45 1.01 10.14
C GLY A 101 6.20 -0.43 9.68
N ALA A 102 6.60 -0.80 8.47
CA ALA A 102 6.51 -2.17 7.96
C ALA A 102 7.32 -3.16 8.78
N SER A 103 8.55 -2.79 9.15
CA SER A 103 9.43 -3.65 9.97
C SER A 103 8.85 -3.87 11.36
N LEU A 104 8.30 -2.84 11.97
CA LEU A 104 7.60 -2.93 13.27
C LEU A 104 6.27 -3.69 13.15
N ALA A 105 5.59 -3.65 11.98
CA ALA A 105 4.37 -4.42 11.75
C ALA A 105 4.63 -5.93 11.81
N ALA A 106 5.77 -6.42 11.30
CA ALA A 106 6.18 -7.81 11.46
C ALA A 106 6.37 -8.20 12.93
N LEU A 107 6.97 -7.31 13.73
CA LEU A 107 7.11 -7.51 15.18
C LEU A 107 5.75 -7.49 15.89
N ALA A 108 4.87 -6.56 15.53
CA ALA A 108 3.51 -6.47 16.06
C ALA A 108 2.70 -7.75 15.72
N CYS A 109 2.87 -8.29 14.50
CA CYS A 109 2.27 -9.56 14.08
C CYS A 109 2.74 -10.73 14.95
N PHE A 110 4.05 -10.86 15.20
CA PHE A 110 4.60 -11.86 16.10
C PHE A 110 4.03 -11.73 17.51
N TRP A 111 4.08 -10.52 18.06
CA TRP A 111 3.55 -10.22 19.38
C TRP A 111 2.06 -10.54 19.49
N CYS A 112 1.25 -10.17 18.48
CA CYS A 112 -0.16 -10.48 18.39
C CYS A 112 -0.42 -12.01 18.35
N GLY A 113 0.36 -12.74 17.55
CA GLY A 113 0.18 -14.17 17.31
C GLY A 113 0.52 -15.07 18.50
N ILE A 114 1.45 -14.65 19.39
CA ILE A 114 1.89 -15.48 20.53
C ILE A 114 0.72 -16.01 21.39
N PRO A 115 -0.22 -15.19 21.86
CA PRO A 115 -1.35 -15.70 22.64
C PRO A 115 -2.39 -16.46 21.82
N LEU A 116 -2.45 -16.25 20.50
CA LEU A 116 -3.47 -16.80 19.62
C LEU A 116 -3.13 -18.22 19.14
N ILE A 117 -1.87 -18.46 18.74
CA ILE A 117 -1.43 -19.72 18.08
C ILE A 117 -0.07 -20.23 18.59
N GLY A 118 0.41 -19.68 19.70
CA GLY A 118 1.71 -20.05 20.27
C GLY A 118 2.91 -19.45 19.51
N ARG A 119 4.10 -19.53 20.13
CA ARG A 119 5.32 -18.87 19.63
C ARG A 119 5.78 -19.37 18.26
N ARG A 120 5.75 -20.69 18.03
CA ARG A 120 6.23 -21.29 16.78
C ARG A 120 5.41 -20.82 15.59
N GLY A 121 4.08 -20.92 15.69
CA GLY A 121 3.16 -20.47 14.65
C GLY A 121 3.23 -18.97 14.44
N ALA A 122 3.29 -18.19 15.52
CA ALA A 122 3.43 -16.75 15.47
C ALA A 122 4.72 -16.29 14.78
N PHE A 123 5.86 -16.97 15.06
CA PHE A 123 7.13 -16.64 14.42
C PHE A 123 7.11 -16.91 12.91
N LEU A 124 6.62 -18.10 12.50
CA LEU A 124 6.51 -18.45 11.08
C LEU A 124 5.51 -17.54 10.35
N GLY A 125 4.36 -17.25 10.97
CA GLY A 125 3.38 -16.32 10.42
C GLY A 125 3.93 -14.90 10.26
N ALA A 126 4.62 -14.38 11.26
CA ALA A 126 5.23 -13.06 11.20
C ALA A 126 6.37 -12.96 10.16
N ALA A 127 7.18 -14.01 10.02
CA ALA A 127 8.22 -14.08 9.00
C ALA A 127 7.63 -14.08 7.58
N LEU A 128 6.56 -14.86 7.38
CA LEU A 128 5.81 -14.86 6.12
C LEU A 128 5.16 -13.49 5.85
N PHE A 129 4.52 -12.88 6.85
CA PHE A 129 3.93 -11.55 6.71
C PHE A 129 4.98 -10.49 6.35
N GLY A 130 6.10 -10.46 7.10
CA GLY A 130 7.19 -9.50 6.90
C GLY A 130 7.86 -9.60 5.53
N SER A 131 7.74 -10.74 4.86
CA SER A 131 8.31 -10.99 3.53
C SER A 131 7.29 -10.88 2.39
N THR A 132 6.00 -10.61 2.67
CA THR A 132 5.00 -10.46 1.60
C THR A 132 5.35 -9.32 0.67
N LEU A 133 5.10 -9.54 -0.63
CA LEU A 133 5.39 -8.53 -1.65
C LEU A 133 4.66 -7.22 -1.35
N LEU A 134 3.40 -7.28 -0.95
CA LEU A 134 2.62 -6.08 -0.66
C LEU A 134 3.21 -5.27 0.50
N LEU A 135 3.52 -5.91 1.64
CA LEU A 135 4.11 -5.18 2.78
C LEU A 135 5.47 -4.57 2.42
N THR A 136 6.33 -5.33 1.73
CA THR A 136 7.65 -4.85 1.33
C THR A 136 7.58 -3.78 0.23
N SER A 137 6.51 -3.75 -0.57
CA SER A 137 6.25 -2.68 -1.53
C SER A 137 5.77 -1.41 -0.81
N GLU A 138 4.79 -1.51 0.09
CA GLU A 138 4.35 -0.37 0.89
C GLU A 138 5.46 0.18 1.83
N ALA A 139 6.45 -0.63 2.17
CA ALA A 139 7.58 -0.22 2.99
C ALA A 139 8.51 0.80 2.31
N HIS A 140 8.61 0.77 0.97
CA HIS A 140 9.47 1.70 0.22
C HIS A 140 8.69 2.80 -0.53
N ILE A 141 7.44 3.02 -0.15
CA ILE A 141 6.60 4.10 -0.67
C ILE A 141 6.25 5.05 0.47
N SER A 142 6.37 6.36 0.26
CA SER A 142 6.06 7.37 1.28
C SER A 142 4.55 7.60 1.40
N LYS A 143 3.84 6.57 1.92
CA LYS A 143 2.39 6.54 2.11
C LYS A 143 2.00 6.13 3.53
N THR A 144 0.70 6.01 3.75
CA THR A 144 0.10 5.69 5.06
C THR A 144 0.16 4.22 5.44
N ASP A 145 0.16 3.28 4.48
CA ASP A 145 -0.33 1.92 4.66
C ASP A 145 0.58 1.04 5.52
N ALA A 146 1.90 1.19 5.39
CA ALA A 146 2.87 0.47 6.21
C ALA A 146 2.79 0.85 7.71
N VAL A 147 2.65 2.14 8.02
CA VAL A 147 2.48 2.62 9.39
C VAL A 147 1.10 2.24 9.92
N LEU A 148 0.07 2.34 9.07
CA LEU A 148 -1.30 1.96 9.40
C LEU A 148 -1.39 0.49 9.83
N VAL A 149 -0.83 -0.44 9.05
CA VAL A 149 -0.88 -1.87 9.38
C VAL A 149 -0.11 -2.20 10.66
N CYS A 150 0.97 -1.48 10.96
CA CYS A 150 1.69 -1.59 12.23
C CYS A 150 0.77 -1.24 13.40
N LEU A 151 0.18 -0.05 13.39
CA LEU A 151 -0.70 0.43 14.47
C LEU A 151 -1.97 -0.43 14.60
N THR A 152 -2.56 -0.82 13.46
CA THR A 152 -3.73 -1.70 13.43
C THR A 152 -3.40 -3.06 14.06
N THR A 153 -2.28 -3.68 13.69
CA THR A 153 -1.85 -4.97 14.25
C THR A 153 -1.50 -4.87 15.72
N LEU A 154 -0.89 -3.77 16.15
CA LEU A 154 -0.59 -3.50 17.57
C LEU A 154 -1.88 -3.38 18.40
N GLY A 155 -2.85 -2.60 17.92
CA GLY A 155 -4.15 -2.44 18.59
C GLY A 155 -4.93 -3.75 18.66
N ILE A 156 -4.99 -4.50 17.56
CA ILE A 156 -5.64 -5.82 17.53
C ILE A 156 -4.89 -6.82 18.41
N GLY A 157 -3.56 -6.75 18.52
CA GLY A 157 -2.78 -7.56 19.43
C GLY A 157 -3.09 -7.29 20.91
N ALA A 158 -3.38 -6.04 21.27
CA ALA A 158 -3.87 -5.68 22.60
C ALA A 158 -5.28 -6.26 22.83
N LEU A 159 -6.17 -6.12 21.85
CA LEU A 159 -7.52 -6.70 21.87
C LEU A 159 -7.51 -8.22 22.00
N ALA A 160 -6.64 -8.91 21.25
CA ALA A 160 -6.45 -10.36 21.32
C ALA A 160 -6.05 -10.83 22.72
N ARG A 161 -5.22 -10.06 23.42
CA ARG A 161 -4.84 -10.39 24.82
C ARG A 161 -5.97 -10.24 25.80
N LEU A 162 -6.78 -9.19 25.67
CA LEU A 162 -7.99 -9.04 26.47
C LEU A 162 -8.96 -10.21 26.23
N TYR A 163 -9.11 -10.63 24.96
CA TYR A 163 -9.99 -11.71 24.58
C TYR A 163 -9.51 -13.09 25.10
N ILE A 164 -8.25 -13.45 24.85
CA ILE A 164 -7.71 -14.77 25.20
C ILE A 164 -7.48 -14.93 26.70
N ARG A 165 -6.88 -13.91 27.34
CA ARG A 165 -6.51 -14.00 28.76
C ARG A 165 -7.68 -13.75 29.70
N LYS A 166 -8.76 -13.15 29.18
CA LYS A 166 -9.95 -12.73 29.97
C LYS A 166 -9.56 -11.87 31.19
N ASP A 167 -8.33 -11.28 31.16
CA ASP A 167 -7.85 -10.39 32.19
C ASP A 167 -8.44 -8.98 31.98
N GLN A 168 -8.63 -8.25 33.09
CA GLN A 168 -9.15 -6.88 33.06
C GLN A 168 -8.04 -5.84 32.93
N SER A 169 -7.06 -6.12 32.04
CA SER A 169 -5.85 -5.32 31.91
C SER A 169 -6.10 -3.91 31.36
N LYS A 170 -6.04 -2.93 32.23
CA LYS A 170 -6.10 -1.49 31.86
C LYS A 170 -4.94 -1.08 30.95
N LYS A 171 -3.76 -1.71 31.10
CA LYS A 171 -2.60 -1.45 30.24
C LYS A 171 -2.87 -1.85 28.79
N MET A 172 -3.49 -3.03 28.57
CA MET A 172 -3.88 -3.46 27.23
C MET A 172 -4.99 -2.58 26.66
N ALA A 173 -5.93 -2.14 27.47
CA ALA A 173 -6.96 -1.19 27.03
C ALA A 173 -6.36 0.16 26.60
N LEU A 174 -5.41 0.72 27.37
CA LEU A 174 -4.72 1.96 26.98
C LEU A 174 -3.91 1.78 25.71
N LEU A 175 -3.17 0.66 25.55
CA LEU A 175 -2.43 0.36 24.32
C LEU A 175 -3.37 0.25 23.12
N PHE A 176 -4.53 -0.38 23.29
CA PHE A 176 -5.57 -0.43 22.26
C PHE A 176 -5.98 0.99 21.82
N TRP A 177 -6.39 1.82 22.77
CA TRP A 177 -6.87 3.17 22.44
C TRP A 177 -5.77 4.08 21.90
N LEU A 178 -4.53 3.93 22.38
CA LEU A 178 -3.37 4.61 21.80
C LEU A 178 -3.19 4.24 20.31
N ALA A 179 -3.23 2.94 20.01
CA ALA A 179 -3.11 2.46 18.64
C ALA A 179 -4.28 2.93 17.76
N MET A 180 -5.51 2.97 18.31
CA MET A 180 -6.69 3.50 17.60
C MET A 180 -6.53 4.99 17.30
N GLY A 181 -6.09 5.81 18.25
CA GLY A 181 -5.91 7.26 18.09
C GLY A 181 -4.79 7.59 17.08
N LEU A 182 -3.64 6.95 17.24
CA LEU A 182 -2.54 7.13 16.29
C LEU A 182 -2.90 6.63 14.89
N GLY A 183 -3.53 5.46 14.77
CA GLY A 183 -4.00 4.92 13.50
C GLY A 183 -5.05 5.80 12.83
N PHE A 184 -5.93 6.43 13.62
CA PHE A 184 -6.88 7.42 13.11
C PHE A 184 -6.17 8.64 12.52
N LEU A 185 -5.14 9.15 13.17
CA LEU A 185 -4.34 10.27 12.66
C LEU A 185 -3.55 9.90 11.39
N ILE A 186 -3.25 8.62 11.16
CA ILE A 186 -2.59 8.16 9.92
C ILE A 186 -3.57 8.07 8.74
N LYS A 187 -4.72 7.40 8.91
CA LYS A 187 -5.65 7.13 7.78
C LYS A 187 -7.14 7.13 8.19
N GLY A 188 -7.52 7.99 9.13
CA GLY A 188 -8.91 8.10 9.56
C GLY A 188 -9.46 6.81 10.20
N PRO A 189 -10.70 6.41 9.90
CA PRO A 189 -11.40 5.36 10.64
C PRO A 189 -10.91 3.92 10.36
N VAL A 190 -9.93 3.72 9.47
CA VAL A 190 -9.54 2.35 9.03
C VAL A 190 -9.06 1.47 10.19
N THR A 191 -8.17 1.97 11.05
CA THR A 191 -7.68 1.20 12.21
C THR A 191 -8.80 0.86 13.20
N PRO A 192 -9.64 1.81 13.67
CA PRO A 192 -10.79 1.48 14.52
C PRO A 192 -11.77 0.50 13.87
N MET A 193 -12.03 0.64 12.58
CA MET A 193 -12.95 -0.20 11.83
C MET A 193 -12.47 -1.67 11.77
N VAL A 194 -11.19 -1.90 11.40
CA VAL A 194 -10.63 -3.25 11.34
C VAL A 194 -10.58 -3.90 12.73
N ALA A 195 -10.25 -3.12 13.78
CA ALA A 195 -10.29 -3.60 15.16
C ALA A 195 -11.72 -3.94 15.61
N ALA A 196 -12.70 -3.15 15.18
CA ALA A 196 -14.12 -3.44 15.46
C ALA A 196 -14.58 -4.73 14.78
N TYR A 197 -14.14 -5.04 13.55
CA TYR A 197 -14.44 -6.31 12.89
C TYR A 197 -13.88 -7.52 13.64
N ALA A 198 -12.61 -7.45 14.03
CA ALA A 198 -11.99 -8.51 14.82
C ALA A 198 -12.71 -8.71 16.17
N GLY A 199 -12.99 -7.62 16.89
CA GLY A 199 -13.70 -7.64 18.17
C GLY A 199 -15.14 -8.10 18.06
N PHE A 200 -15.86 -7.65 17.04
CA PHE A 200 -17.23 -8.09 16.78
C PHE A 200 -17.31 -9.59 16.50
N GLY A 201 -16.43 -10.11 15.66
CA GLY A 201 -16.36 -11.55 15.40
C GLY A 201 -16.06 -12.36 16.67
N ALA A 202 -15.11 -11.91 17.48
CA ALA A 202 -14.80 -12.54 18.76
C ALA A 202 -16.00 -12.53 19.72
N TRP A 203 -16.74 -11.42 19.78
CA TRP A 203 -17.96 -11.28 20.59
C TRP A 203 -19.08 -12.21 20.10
N VAL A 204 -19.27 -12.33 18.77
CA VAL A 204 -20.25 -13.27 18.19
C VAL A 204 -19.95 -14.70 18.58
N TRP A 205 -18.68 -15.14 18.50
CA TRP A 205 -18.29 -16.48 18.91
C TRP A 205 -18.52 -16.71 20.42
N GLY A 206 -18.11 -15.77 21.27
CA GLY A 206 -18.35 -15.88 22.72
C GLY A 206 -19.84 -15.91 23.06
N ARG A 207 -20.67 -15.14 22.35
CA ARG A 207 -22.12 -15.16 22.54
C ARG A 207 -22.74 -16.48 22.09
N ALA A 208 -22.22 -17.07 21.02
CA ALA A 208 -22.66 -18.37 20.54
C ALA A 208 -22.37 -19.50 21.55
N GLU A 209 -21.31 -19.38 22.35
CA GLU A 209 -20.91 -20.39 23.34
C GLU A 209 -21.66 -20.26 24.67
N ASN A 210 -21.65 -19.07 25.26
CA ASN A 210 -22.14 -18.87 26.63
C ASN A 210 -23.35 -17.93 26.72
N GLY A 211 -23.90 -17.50 25.59
CA GLY A 211 -25.07 -16.64 25.51
C GLY A 211 -24.83 -15.18 25.88
N LYS A 212 -23.67 -14.81 26.42
CA LYS A 212 -23.35 -13.47 26.94
C LYS A 212 -22.23 -12.73 26.18
N GLY A 213 -21.47 -13.40 25.33
CA GLY A 213 -20.35 -12.81 24.58
C GLY A 213 -19.09 -12.56 25.41
N GLY A 214 -19.13 -12.86 26.71
CA GLY A 214 -18.04 -12.63 27.66
C GLY A 214 -17.88 -11.15 28.08
N ASP A 215 -17.00 -10.94 29.03
CA ASP A 215 -16.72 -9.62 29.65
C ASP A 215 -15.35 -9.03 29.23
N TRP A 216 -14.68 -9.68 28.30
CA TRP A 216 -13.32 -9.35 27.87
C TRP A 216 -13.18 -7.91 27.31
N TRP A 217 -14.25 -7.34 26.79
CA TRP A 217 -14.29 -5.99 26.22
C TRP A 217 -14.50 -4.86 27.27
N LYS A 218 -14.92 -5.21 28.52
CA LYS A 218 -15.19 -4.23 29.57
C LYS A 218 -14.04 -3.27 29.87
N PRO A 219 -12.74 -3.71 29.88
CA PRO A 219 -11.62 -2.81 30.09
C PRO A 219 -11.54 -1.67 29.07
N LEU A 220 -12.06 -1.88 27.84
CA LEU A 220 -12.09 -0.86 26.81
C LEU A 220 -13.03 0.31 27.15
N LEU A 221 -14.02 0.09 28.02
CA LEU A 221 -14.91 1.15 28.51
C LEU A 221 -14.31 1.96 29.67
N TRP A 222 -13.11 1.61 30.14
CA TRP A 222 -12.44 2.43 31.14
C TRP A 222 -12.16 3.82 30.55
N TRP A 223 -12.69 4.85 31.21
CA TRP A 223 -12.76 6.22 30.71
C TRP A 223 -11.43 6.77 30.16
N ALA A 224 -10.30 6.40 30.78
CA ALA A 224 -8.97 6.87 30.36
C ALA A 224 -8.60 6.42 28.93
N GLY A 225 -9.14 5.30 28.46
CA GLY A 225 -8.92 4.82 27.09
C GLY A 225 -9.58 5.73 26.04
N PRO A 226 -10.91 5.87 26.02
CA PRO A 226 -11.58 6.83 25.14
C PRO A 226 -11.07 8.26 25.28
N ALA A 227 -10.75 8.70 26.52
CA ALA A 227 -10.18 10.03 26.75
C ALA A 227 -8.82 10.20 26.06
N LEU A 228 -7.96 9.17 26.09
CA LEU A 228 -6.68 9.16 25.36
C LEU A 228 -6.89 9.28 23.86
N PHE A 229 -7.84 8.54 23.28
CA PHE A 229 -8.20 8.65 21.86
C PHE A 229 -8.62 10.09 21.51
N VAL A 230 -9.53 10.66 22.30
CA VAL A 230 -10.01 12.03 22.09
C VAL A 230 -8.86 13.03 22.23
N ALA A 231 -8.01 12.89 23.25
CA ALA A 231 -6.86 13.77 23.45
C ALA A 231 -5.83 13.73 22.32
N LEU A 232 -5.70 12.60 21.62
CA LEU A 232 -4.83 12.48 20.47
C LEU A 232 -5.43 13.09 19.20
N VAL A 233 -6.72 12.84 18.96
CA VAL A 233 -7.36 13.14 17.67
C VAL A 233 -7.96 14.54 17.65
N LEU A 234 -8.66 14.92 18.71
CA LEU A 234 -9.47 16.14 18.74
C LEU A 234 -8.67 17.44 18.58
N PRO A 235 -7.46 17.61 19.18
CA PRO A 235 -6.73 18.86 19.04
C PRO A 235 -6.41 19.20 17.59
N TRP A 236 -5.78 18.25 16.87
CA TRP A 236 -5.46 18.49 15.45
C TRP A 236 -6.73 18.69 14.63
N PHE A 237 -7.75 17.87 14.86
CA PHE A 237 -9.01 17.96 14.12
C PHE A 237 -9.68 19.33 14.29
N THR A 238 -9.71 19.88 15.52
CA THR A 238 -10.26 21.22 15.77
C THR A 238 -9.41 22.32 15.14
N TRP A 239 -8.09 22.20 15.22
CA TRP A 239 -7.18 23.19 14.63
C TRP A 239 -7.25 23.21 13.10
N VAL A 240 -7.23 22.05 12.43
CA VAL A 240 -7.35 22.00 10.98
C VAL A 240 -8.70 22.51 10.51
N GLN A 241 -9.77 22.19 11.23
CA GLN A 241 -11.12 22.66 10.91
C GLN A 241 -11.22 24.19 11.02
N ALA A 242 -10.60 24.78 12.02
CA ALA A 242 -10.54 26.24 12.18
C ALA A 242 -9.63 26.88 11.10
N ALA A 243 -8.45 26.31 10.84
CA ALA A 243 -7.48 26.84 9.89
C ALA A 243 -7.93 26.74 8.42
N THR A 244 -8.84 25.82 8.11
CA THR A 244 -9.40 25.62 6.76
C THR A 244 -10.86 26.11 6.64
N HIS A 245 -11.35 26.90 7.59
CA HIS A 245 -12.73 27.44 7.59
C HIS A 245 -13.82 26.37 7.34
N GLY A 246 -13.60 25.14 7.81
CA GLY A 246 -14.55 24.03 7.64
C GLY A 246 -14.31 23.15 6.41
N GLU A 247 -13.44 23.53 5.50
CA GLU A 247 -13.22 22.80 4.25
C GLU A 247 -12.61 21.40 4.44
N PHE A 248 -11.81 21.21 5.51
CA PHE A 248 -11.22 19.89 5.75
C PHE A 248 -12.29 18.79 5.91
N LEU A 249 -13.32 19.03 6.70
CA LEU A 249 -14.38 18.04 6.92
C LEU A 249 -15.20 17.80 5.66
N GLN A 250 -15.48 18.87 4.90
CA GLN A 250 -16.20 18.77 3.62
C GLN A 250 -15.40 17.95 2.60
N GLY A 251 -14.08 18.17 2.50
CA GLY A 251 -13.19 17.42 1.62
C GLY A 251 -13.00 15.97 2.06
N ALA A 252 -12.64 15.73 3.32
CA ALA A 252 -12.27 14.41 3.82
C ALA A 252 -13.48 13.48 3.98
N VAL A 253 -14.60 13.96 4.48
CA VAL A 253 -15.81 13.15 4.73
C VAL A 253 -16.85 13.36 3.64
N GLY A 254 -17.13 14.61 3.27
CA GLY A 254 -18.17 14.94 2.30
C GLY A 254 -17.83 14.51 0.87
N LYS A 255 -16.56 14.52 0.49
CA LYS A 255 -16.10 14.15 -0.85
C LYS A 255 -15.29 12.84 -0.83
N ASP A 256 -14.08 12.80 -0.28
CA ASP A 256 -13.16 11.64 -0.39
C ASP A 256 -13.75 10.35 0.19
N LEU A 257 -14.33 10.39 1.38
CA LEU A 257 -14.93 9.20 1.99
C LEU A 257 -16.23 8.78 1.29
N LYS A 258 -17.10 9.74 0.95
CA LYS A 258 -18.36 9.48 0.26
C LYS A 258 -18.10 8.85 -1.12
N ASP A 259 -17.20 9.43 -1.92
CA ASP A 259 -16.91 8.95 -3.28
C ASP A 259 -16.39 7.50 -3.28
N LYS A 260 -15.61 7.10 -2.27
CA LYS A 260 -15.14 5.72 -2.12
C LYS A 260 -16.26 4.71 -1.85
N PHE A 261 -17.38 5.14 -1.28
CA PHE A 261 -18.54 4.28 -1.01
C PHE A 261 -19.60 4.34 -2.10
N THR A 262 -19.72 5.45 -2.82
CA THR A 262 -20.78 5.65 -3.83
C THR A 262 -20.38 5.27 -5.25
N GLY A 263 -19.07 5.18 -5.54
CA GLY A 263 -18.56 4.83 -6.87
C GLY A 263 -17.07 4.47 -6.87
N ALA A 264 -16.56 4.15 -8.06
CA ALA A 264 -15.13 3.97 -8.27
C ALA A 264 -14.45 5.34 -8.29
N SER A 265 -13.83 5.74 -7.17
CA SER A 265 -13.11 7.01 -7.08
C SER A 265 -11.84 6.97 -7.95
N GLU A 266 -11.58 8.06 -8.68
CA GLU A 266 -10.39 8.24 -9.54
C GLU A 266 -10.17 7.09 -10.56
N GLY A 267 -11.24 6.42 -11.03
CA GLY A 267 -11.14 5.31 -11.99
C GLY A 267 -10.72 3.96 -11.38
N HIS A 268 -10.54 3.87 -10.06
CA HIS A 268 -10.11 2.65 -9.37
C HIS A 268 -11.27 1.67 -9.10
N GLY A 269 -12.04 1.33 -10.12
CA GLY A 269 -13.00 0.22 -10.10
C GLY A 269 -12.29 -1.11 -10.41
N GLY A 270 -12.94 -2.23 -10.07
CA GLY A 270 -12.40 -3.55 -10.37
C GLY A 270 -13.48 -4.62 -10.38
N TRP A 271 -13.09 -5.81 -10.86
CA TRP A 271 -13.93 -6.99 -10.85
C TRP A 271 -14.27 -7.41 -9.41
N PRO A 272 -15.43 -7.99 -9.14
CA PRO A 272 -15.66 -8.73 -7.91
C PRO A 272 -14.56 -9.78 -7.71
N LEU A 273 -14.10 -9.96 -6.46
CA LEU A 273 -12.96 -10.81 -6.12
C LEU A 273 -11.58 -10.23 -6.56
N TYR A 274 -11.48 -8.91 -6.68
CA TYR A 274 -10.25 -8.22 -7.05
C TYR A 274 -9.06 -8.63 -6.17
N HIS A 275 -9.21 -8.55 -4.84
CA HIS A 275 -8.13 -8.90 -3.92
C HIS A 275 -7.80 -10.40 -3.95
N LEU A 276 -8.80 -11.27 -4.24
CA LEU A 276 -8.58 -12.71 -4.36
C LEU A 276 -7.74 -13.04 -5.59
N THR A 277 -8.04 -12.43 -6.74
CA THR A 277 -7.30 -12.66 -7.99
C THR A 277 -5.87 -12.15 -7.94
N HIS A 278 -5.63 -11.07 -7.17
CA HIS A 278 -4.29 -10.50 -6.98
C HIS A 278 -3.49 -11.12 -5.82
N LEU A 279 -4.14 -11.94 -4.99
CA LEU A 279 -3.53 -12.55 -3.83
C LEU A 279 -2.27 -13.40 -4.13
N PRO A 280 -2.20 -14.20 -5.23
CA PRO A 280 -1.01 -14.98 -5.55
C PRO A 280 0.26 -14.14 -5.68
N ILE A 281 0.16 -12.90 -6.15
CA ILE A 281 1.28 -11.97 -6.28
C ILE A 281 1.52 -11.22 -4.96
N TRP A 282 0.50 -10.51 -4.45
CA TRP A 282 0.69 -9.59 -3.35
C TRP A 282 0.93 -10.27 -2.00
N PHE A 283 0.39 -11.47 -1.81
CA PHE A 283 0.63 -12.28 -0.61
C PHE A 283 1.81 -13.26 -0.76
N PHE A 284 2.53 -13.25 -1.89
CA PHE A 284 3.74 -14.05 -2.07
C PHE A 284 4.82 -13.64 -1.05
N PRO A 285 5.53 -14.57 -0.37
CA PRO A 285 5.51 -16.02 -0.52
C PRO A 285 4.49 -16.73 0.39
N ALA A 286 3.77 -16.01 1.26
CA ALA A 286 2.84 -16.58 2.25
C ALA A 286 1.64 -17.32 1.59
N ILE A 287 1.36 -17.04 0.33
CA ILE A 287 0.33 -17.71 -0.49
C ILE A 287 0.47 -19.24 -0.48
N LEU A 288 1.69 -19.76 -0.31
CA LEU A 288 1.99 -21.18 -0.21
C LEU A 288 1.18 -21.89 0.91
N LEU A 289 0.85 -21.16 1.96
CA LEU A 289 0.21 -21.72 3.16
C LEU A 289 -1.18 -21.16 3.45
N ILE A 290 -1.73 -20.26 2.60
CA ILE A 290 -3.02 -19.63 2.91
C ILE A 290 -4.18 -20.63 2.89
N VAL A 291 -4.21 -21.54 1.90
CA VAL A 291 -5.28 -22.56 1.82
C VAL A 291 -5.20 -23.53 2.98
N PRO A 292 -4.02 -24.14 3.29
CA PRO A 292 -3.86 -24.92 4.52
C PRO A 292 -4.22 -24.11 5.78
N GLY A 293 -3.87 -22.82 5.83
CA GLY A 293 -4.15 -21.96 6.97
C GLY A 293 -5.64 -21.80 7.25
N LEU A 294 -6.40 -21.44 6.22
CA LEU A 294 -7.85 -21.30 6.31
C LEU A 294 -8.54 -22.63 6.61
N VAL A 295 -8.13 -23.71 5.92
CA VAL A 295 -8.72 -25.06 6.11
C VAL A 295 -8.39 -25.61 7.50
N ALA A 296 -7.14 -25.49 7.97
CA ALA A 296 -6.73 -25.93 9.29
C ALA A 296 -7.46 -25.17 10.40
N GLY A 297 -7.44 -23.84 10.30
CA GLY A 297 -8.13 -22.99 11.27
C GLY A 297 -9.62 -23.31 11.36
N TRP A 298 -10.29 -23.46 10.23
CA TRP A 298 -11.69 -23.84 10.19
C TRP A 298 -11.97 -25.23 10.74
N GLN A 299 -11.15 -26.24 10.37
CA GLN A 299 -11.32 -27.62 10.87
C GLN A 299 -11.15 -27.70 12.37
N ASP A 300 -10.19 -27.01 12.97
CA ASP A 300 -9.95 -27.01 14.40
C ASP A 300 -11.06 -26.31 15.17
N VAL A 301 -11.52 -25.18 14.68
CA VAL A 301 -12.71 -24.49 15.21
C VAL A 301 -13.93 -25.40 15.13
N ARG A 302 -14.17 -26.04 13.97
CA ARG A 302 -15.33 -26.93 13.78
C ARG A 302 -15.32 -28.15 14.69
N LYS A 303 -14.15 -28.77 14.92
CA LYS A 303 -14.01 -29.95 15.80
C LYS A 303 -14.28 -29.61 17.27
N ALA A 304 -13.85 -28.44 17.71
CA ALA A 304 -14.07 -27.96 19.06
C ALA A 304 -15.50 -27.43 19.29
N THR A 305 -16.18 -27.01 18.21
CA THR A 305 -17.59 -26.61 18.29
C THR A 305 -18.44 -27.87 18.17
N VAL A 306 -19.09 -28.29 19.28
CA VAL A 306 -19.93 -29.49 19.32
C VAL A 306 -20.87 -29.52 18.11
N ALA A 307 -20.88 -30.67 17.42
CA ALA A 307 -21.60 -30.87 16.16
C ALA A 307 -23.07 -30.47 16.28
N ARG A 308 -23.43 -29.33 15.75
CA ARG A 308 -24.82 -28.93 15.56
C ARG A 308 -25.17 -29.12 14.10
N LYS A 309 -26.34 -29.71 13.86
CA LYS A 309 -26.98 -29.67 12.54
C LYS A 309 -26.96 -28.23 12.07
N GLY A 310 -26.46 -28.00 10.84
CA GLY A 310 -26.18 -26.69 10.26
C GLY A 310 -27.25 -25.66 10.57
N HIS A 311 -26.82 -24.52 11.08
CA HIS A 311 -27.75 -23.49 11.50
C HIS A 311 -28.35 -22.82 10.27
N PRO A 312 -29.65 -22.77 10.09
CA PRO A 312 -30.27 -22.23 8.88
C PRO A 312 -29.84 -20.79 8.59
N ALA A 313 -29.50 -20.01 9.62
CA ALA A 313 -29.04 -18.64 9.45
C ALA A 313 -27.62 -18.53 8.84
N LEU A 314 -26.71 -19.47 9.14
CA LEU A 314 -25.39 -19.54 8.47
C LEU A 314 -25.54 -19.98 7.02
N LEU A 315 -26.48 -20.90 6.75
CA LEU A 315 -26.80 -21.33 5.39
C LEU A 315 -27.43 -20.15 4.59
N ILE A 316 -28.40 -19.46 5.19
CA ILE A 316 -29.06 -18.30 4.58
C ILE A 316 -28.03 -17.16 4.34
N GLY A 317 -27.18 -16.88 5.33
CA GLY A 317 -26.09 -15.90 5.19
C GLY A 317 -25.11 -16.26 4.08
N GLY A 318 -24.72 -17.56 4.00
CA GLY A 318 -23.85 -18.08 2.94
C GLY A 318 -24.51 -18.04 1.55
N VAL A 319 -25.80 -18.36 1.45
CA VAL A 319 -26.57 -18.28 0.20
C VAL A 319 -26.73 -16.84 -0.25
N LEU A 320 -27.06 -15.91 0.67
CA LEU A 320 -27.17 -14.49 0.35
C LEU A 320 -25.82 -13.90 -0.08
N LEU A 321 -24.73 -14.33 0.56
CA LEU A 321 -23.38 -13.97 0.17
C LEU A 321 -23.06 -14.47 -1.24
N GLY A 322 -23.27 -15.74 -1.50
CA GLY A 322 -23.06 -16.35 -2.82
C GLY A 322 -23.93 -15.71 -3.90
N ALA A 323 -25.20 -15.45 -3.61
CA ALA A 323 -26.10 -14.77 -4.53
C ALA A 323 -25.68 -13.32 -4.81
N SER A 324 -25.23 -12.58 -3.79
CA SER A 324 -24.74 -11.21 -3.96
C SER A 324 -23.46 -11.17 -4.79
N LEU A 325 -22.55 -12.12 -4.59
CA LEU A 325 -21.34 -12.25 -5.41
C LEU A 325 -21.67 -12.61 -6.86
N LEU A 326 -22.59 -13.55 -7.08
CA LEU A 326 -23.06 -13.93 -8.42
C LEU A 326 -23.76 -12.77 -9.13
N LEU A 327 -24.62 -12.03 -8.43
CA LEU A 327 -25.26 -10.84 -8.97
C LEU A 327 -24.26 -9.75 -9.32
N ALA A 328 -23.24 -9.54 -8.48
CA ALA A 328 -22.18 -8.57 -8.77
C ALA A 328 -21.31 -8.96 -9.98
N LEU A 329 -21.24 -10.25 -10.33
CA LEU A 329 -20.56 -10.75 -11.54
C LEU A 329 -21.39 -10.56 -12.81
N VAL A 330 -22.72 -10.60 -12.70
CA VAL A 330 -23.63 -10.63 -13.86
C VAL A 330 -24.19 -9.24 -14.18
N LEU A 331 -24.36 -8.37 -13.18
CA LEU A 331 -24.96 -7.05 -13.34
C LEU A 331 -23.97 -6.01 -13.91
N PRO A 332 -24.50 -5.00 -14.65
CA PRO A 332 -23.69 -3.86 -15.08
C PRO A 332 -22.96 -3.18 -13.89
N THR A 333 -21.82 -2.59 -14.16
CA THR A 333 -20.92 -2.01 -13.14
C THR A 333 -21.62 -1.06 -12.16
N SER A 334 -22.58 -0.27 -12.63
CA SER A 334 -23.36 0.65 -11.79
C SER A 334 -24.25 -0.07 -10.76
N ALA A 335 -24.94 -1.14 -11.19
CA ALA A 335 -25.77 -1.93 -10.28
C ALA A 335 -24.94 -2.80 -9.33
N ALA A 336 -23.81 -3.35 -9.82
CA ALA A 336 -22.85 -4.08 -8.99
C ALA A 336 -22.26 -3.21 -7.88
N ASN A 337 -21.99 -1.93 -8.14
CA ASN A 337 -21.51 -0.99 -7.13
C ASN A 337 -22.57 -0.72 -6.04
N GLY A 338 -23.85 -0.61 -6.40
CA GLY A 338 -24.94 -0.50 -5.44
C GLY A 338 -25.02 -1.71 -4.49
N ILE A 339 -24.88 -2.93 -5.03
CA ILE A 339 -24.85 -4.17 -4.25
C ILE A 339 -23.62 -4.22 -3.35
N LYS A 340 -22.45 -3.81 -3.84
CA LYS A 340 -21.21 -3.74 -3.06
C LYS A 340 -21.31 -2.81 -1.86
N VAL A 341 -22.03 -1.69 -1.98
CA VAL A 341 -22.26 -0.75 -0.87
C VAL A 341 -23.26 -1.31 0.15
N ALA A 342 -24.31 -1.95 -0.30
CA ALA A 342 -25.33 -2.52 0.58
C ALA A 342 -24.83 -3.76 1.36
N TYR A 343 -23.88 -4.49 0.81
CA TYR A 343 -23.43 -5.78 1.33
C TYR A 343 -22.76 -5.72 2.70
N PRO A 344 -21.82 -4.80 3.01
CA PRO A 344 -21.27 -4.67 4.36
C PRO A 344 -22.35 -4.36 5.40
N ALA A 345 -23.34 -3.54 5.05
CA ALA A 345 -24.46 -3.23 5.93
C ALA A 345 -25.34 -4.46 6.16
N VAL A 346 -25.61 -5.25 5.13
CA VAL A 346 -26.35 -6.52 5.24
C VAL A 346 -25.59 -7.53 6.09
N LEU A 347 -24.28 -7.68 5.91
CA LEU A 347 -23.45 -8.55 6.75
C LEU A 347 -23.50 -8.12 8.22
N LEU A 348 -23.32 -6.83 8.51
CA LEU A 348 -23.41 -6.30 9.87
C LEU A 348 -24.78 -6.52 10.49
N LEU A 349 -25.84 -6.32 9.71
CA LEU A 349 -27.22 -6.59 10.15
C LEU A 349 -27.47 -8.08 10.41
N VAL A 350 -27.01 -8.96 9.50
CA VAL A 350 -27.17 -10.43 9.66
C VAL A 350 -26.39 -10.91 10.87
N PHE A 351 -25.11 -10.54 11.00
CA PHE A 351 -24.30 -10.89 12.18
C PHE A 351 -24.85 -10.25 13.46
N GLY A 352 -25.31 -9.01 13.41
CA GLY A 352 -26.00 -8.34 14.52
C GLY A 352 -27.28 -9.06 14.94
N ALA A 353 -28.14 -9.43 13.99
CA ALA A 353 -29.36 -10.19 14.25
C ALA A 353 -29.09 -11.58 14.83
N LEU A 354 -28.08 -12.27 14.27
CA LEU A 354 -27.63 -13.58 14.78
C LEU A 354 -27.10 -13.46 16.21
N SER A 355 -26.38 -12.37 16.54
CA SER A 355 -25.83 -12.13 17.86
C SER A 355 -26.90 -11.81 18.92
N THR A 356 -28.05 -11.23 18.52
CA THR A 356 -29.15 -10.87 19.43
C THR A 356 -30.08 -12.03 19.76
N ARG A 357 -30.03 -13.14 19.02
CA ARG A 357 -30.85 -14.33 19.26
C ARG A 357 -30.03 -15.53 19.76
N PRO A 358 -29.63 -15.55 21.04
CA PRO A 358 -28.77 -16.60 21.60
C PRO A 358 -29.38 -18.01 21.50
N THR A 359 -30.72 -18.13 21.46
CA THR A 359 -31.42 -19.41 21.29
C THR A 359 -31.17 -20.06 19.91
N TRP A 360 -30.79 -19.29 18.91
CA TRP A 360 -30.42 -19.86 17.61
C TRP A 360 -29.05 -20.53 17.63
N PHE A 361 -28.17 -20.09 18.52
CA PHE A 361 -26.84 -20.67 18.74
C PHE A 361 -26.80 -21.58 19.96
N ALA A 362 -27.79 -21.54 20.86
CA ALA A 362 -27.76 -22.14 22.18
C ALA A 362 -28.70 -23.33 22.39
N ARG A 363 -28.52 -24.44 21.68
CA ARG A 363 -29.28 -25.68 21.92
C ARG A 363 -28.46 -26.90 22.37
N ALA A 364 -27.23 -26.76 22.80
CA ALA A 364 -26.47 -27.83 23.43
C ALA A 364 -25.74 -27.31 24.66
N PRO A 365 -25.55 -28.11 25.68
CA PRO A 365 -24.72 -27.76 26.80
C PRO A 365 -23.32 -27.40 26.28
N VAL A 366 -22.83 -26.28 26.76
CA VAL A 366 -21.51 -25.78 26.45
C VAL A 366 -20.50 -26.85 26.83
N SER A 367 -19.69 -27.32 25.91
CA SER A 367 -18.49 -28.04 26.22
C SER A 367 -17.63 -27.18 27.14
N PRO A 368 -16.95 -27.71 28.16
CA PRO A 368 -16.09 -26.94 29.01
C PRO A 368 -15.13 -26.12 28.13
N GLU A 369 -14.85 -24.88 28.51
CA GLU A 369 -14.11 -23.85 27.82
C GLU A 369 -13.25 -24.31 26.64
N ALA A 370 -13.52 -23.78 25.47
CA ALA A 370 -12.71 -24.08 24.27
C ALA A 370 -11.23 -23.81 24.58
N PRO A 371 -10.28 -24.67 24.15
CA PRO A 371 -8.87 -24.43 24.34
C PRO A 371 -8.50 -23.03 23.81
N ALA A 372 -7.59 -22.33 24.47
CA ALA A 372 -7.17 -20.97 24.09
C ALA A 372 -6.74 -20.87 22.61
N GLU A 373 -6.19 -21.94 22.05
CA GLU A 373 -5.83 -22.06 20.64
C GLU A 373 -7.05 -21.96 19.71
N VAL A 374 -8.18 -22.57 20.07
CA VAL A 374 -9.43 -22.51 19.29
C VAL A 374 -10.02 -21.11 19.35
N GLU A 375 -10.01 -20.46 20.50
CA GLU A 375 -10.41 -19.06 20.63
C GLU A 375 -9.51 -18.15 19.77
N GLY A 376 -8.19 -18.40 19.77
CA GLY A 376 -7.23 -17.70 18.92
C GLY A 376 -7.53 -17.87 17.43
N LEU A 377 -7.88 -19.07 16.98
CA LEU A 377 -8.25 -19.34 15.59
C LEU A 377 -9.58 -18.66 15.20
N ARG A 378 -10.58 -18.66 16.08
CA ARG A 378 -11.83 -17.91 15.87
C ARG A 378 -11.58 -16.43 15.70
N PHE A 379 -10.70 -15.87 16.51
CA PHE A 379 -10.29 -14.46 16.43
C PHE A 379 -9.61 -14.16 15.10
N LEU A 380 -8.64 -14.98 14.67
CA LEU A 380 -7.92 -14.82 13.41
C LEU A 380 -8.84 -14.96 12.18
N LEU A 381 -9.74 -15.95 12.19
CA LEU A 381 -10.72 -16.12 11.11
C LEU A 381 -11.68 -14.93 11.03
N SER A 382 -12.14 -14.41 12.18
CA SER A 382 -13.01 -13.24 12.22
C SER A 382 -12.30 -12.00 11.69
N TRP A 383 -11.08 -11.74 12.14
CA TRP A 383 -10.27 -10.64 11.64
C TRP A 383 -10.03 -10.75 10.13
N THR A 384 -9.61 -11.93 9.64
CA THR A 384 -9.38 -12.17 8.22
C THR A 384 -10.64 -11.97 7.40
N LEU A 385 -11.71 -12.72 7.71
CA LEU A 385 -12.87 -12.79 6.83
C LEU A 385 -13.70 -11.51 6.81
N LEU A 386 -13.92 -10.87 7.96
CA LEU A 386 -14.69 -9.65 8.01
C LEU A 386 -13.96 -8.45 7.40
N THR A 387 -12.65 -8.36 7.63
CA THR A 387 -11.82 -7.32 7.00
C THR A 387 -11.74 -7.53 5.49
N TRP A 388 -11.52 -8.77 5.05
CA TRP A 388 -11.50 -9.10 3.62
C TRP A 388 -12.82 -8.76 2.97
N ALA A 389 -13.94 -9.28 3.50
CA ALA A 389 -15.25 -9.05 2.94
C ALA A 389 -15.56 -7.55 2.80
N PHE A 390 -15.19 -6.74 3.79
CA PHE A 390 -15.38 -5.30 3.71
C PHE A 390 -14.62 -4.67 2.55
N PHE A 391 -13.31 -4.90 2.45
CA PHE A 391 -12.51 -4.28 1.39
C PHE A 391 -12.78 -4.86 0.00
N GLU A 392 -13.13 -6.16 -0.10
CA GLU A 392 -13.52 -6.78 -1.37
C GLU A 392 -14.81 -6.18 -1.95
N LEU A 393 -15.67 -5.69 -1.08
CA LEU A 393 -17.00 -5.19 -1.45
C LEU A 393 -17.05 -3.67 -1.62
N MET A 394 -15.97 -2.97 -1.33
CA MET A 394 -15.89 -1.53 -1.62
C MET A 394 -15.86 -1.28 -3.13
N PRO A 395 -16.54 -0.22 -3.61
CA PRO A 395 -16.50 0.17 -5.02
C PRO A 395 -15.09 0.52 -5.52
N THR A 396 -14.33 1.23 -4.69
CA THR A 396 -12.93 1.58 -4.98
C THR A 396 -12.02 0.45 -4.53
N LEU A 397 -11.29 -0.17 -5.46
CA LEU A 397 -10.45 -1.34 -5.23
C LEU A 397 -8.98 -0.99 -5.49
N LEU A 398 -8.16 -1.07 -4.45
CA LEU A 398 -6.72 -0.90 -4.53
C LEU A 398 -6.03 -2.06 -3.78
N SER A 399 -4.95 -2.59 -4.34
CA SER A 399 -4.29 -3.79 -3.80
C SER A 399 -3.88 -3.67 -2.33
N HIS A 400 -3.51 -2.47 -1.87
CA HIS A 400 -3.09 -2.24 -0.50
C HIS A 400 -4.24 -2.11 0.52
N TYR A 401 -5.50 -2.01 0.07
CA TYR A 401 -6.63 -1.91 0.99
C TYR A 401 -6.81 -3.16 1.86
N ILE A 402 -6.47 -4.34 1.33
CA ILE A 402 -6.54 -5.61 2.06
C ILE A 402 -5.38 -5.82 3.05
N LEU A 403 -4.32 -5.00 3.00
CA LEU A 403 -3.12 -5.17 3.84
C LEU A 403 -3.42 -5.32 5.34
N PRO A 404 -4.42 -4.65 5.95
CA PRO A 404 -4.76 -4.85 7.37
C PRO A 404 -5.27 -6.26 7.72
N ALA A 405 -5.65 -7.11 6.75
CA ALA A 405 -6.01 -8.51 6.96
C ALA A 405 -4.80 -9.46 6.90
N TYR A 406 -3.70 -9.04 6.26
CA TYR A 406 -2.53 -9.90 6.02
C TYR A 406 -1.87 -10.46 7.29
N PRO A 407 -1.75 -9.71 8.42
CA PRO A 407 -1.21 -10.28 9.65
C PRO A 407 -2.00 -11.48 10.14
N ALA A 408 -3.34 -11.43 10.11
CA ALA A 408 -4.20 -12.55 10.52
C ALA A 408 -4.07 -13.73 9.57
N MET A 409 -4.06 -13.48 8.26
CA MET A 409 -3.88 -14.51 7.23
C MET A 409 -2.54 -15.21 7.38
N ALA A 410 -1.47 -14.47 7.60
CA ALA A 410 -0.13 -15.02 7.78
C ALA A 410 0.00 -15.82 9.09
N LEU A 411 -0.67 -15.38 10.16
CA LEU A 411 -0.74 -16.18 11.41
C LEU A 411 -1.48 -17.50 11.19
N LEU A 412 -2.56 -17.53 10.40
CA LEU A 412 -3.21 -18.78 10.00
C LEU A 412 -2.27 -19.68 9.18
N CYS A 413 -1.44 -19.10 8.30
CA CYS A 413 -0.38 -19.82 7.59
C CYS A 413 0.65 -20.43 8.56
N GLY A 414 1.07 -19.67 9.57
CA GLY A 414 1.99 -20.13 10.61
C GLY A 414 1.40 -21.27 11.46
N HIS A 415 0.11 -21.21 11.79
CA HIS A 415 -0.63 -22.31 12.46
C HIS A 415 -0.64 -23.58 11.60
N ALA A 416 -0.97 -23.46 10.30
CA ALA A 416 -0.95 -24.60 9.38
C ALA A 416 0.44 -25.23 9.26
N ALA A 417 1.50 -24.43 9.18
CA ALA A 417 2.86 -24.93 9.12
C ALA A 417 3.20 -25.81 10.35
N VAL A 418 2.84 -25.36 11.56
CA VAL A 418 3.03 -26.14 12.79
C VAL A 418 2.23 -27.45 12.75
N ARG A 419 0.97 -27.39 12.33
CA ARG A 419 0.13 -28.58 12.19
C ARG A 419 0.69 -29.61 11.20
N ILE A 420 1.20 -29.17 10.07
CA ILE A 420 1.83 -30.06 9.08
C ILE A 420 3.09 -30.71 9.69
N MET A 421 3.90 -29.96 10.44
CA MET A 421 5.06 -30.50 11.14
C MET A 421 4.69 -31.52 12.24
N GLU A 422 3.48 -31.45 12.80
CA GLU A 422 2.92 -32.42 13.75
C GLU A 422 2.29 -33.64 13.06
N GLY A 423 2.44 -33.79 11.75
CA GLY A 423 1.93 -34.93 10.98
C GLY A 423 0.44 -34.86 10.62
N LYS A 424 -0.21 -33.70 10.84
CA LYS A 424 -1.61 -33.51 10.45
C LYS A 424 -1.67 -33.12 8.96
N THR A 425 -1.90 -34.09 8.09
CA THR A 425 -1.88 -33.95 6.64
C THR A 425 -3.15 -33.29 6.08
N MET A 426 -3.00 -32.55 4.98
CA MET A 426 -4.09 -31.90 4.25
C MET A 426 -3.95 -32.13 2.74
N PRO A 427 -4.34 -33.30 2.19
CA PRO A 427 -3.98 -33.70 0.84
C PRO A 427 -4.56 -32.79 -0.26
N VAL A 428 -5.81 -32.36 -0.18
CA VAL A 428 -6.44 -31.52 -1.22
C VAL A 428 -5.91 -30.09 -1.18
N SER A 429 -5.74 -29.50 -0.01
CA SER A 429 -5.24 -28.15 0.16
C SER A 429 -3.79 -27.99 -0.32
N ARG A 430 -3.00 -29.08 -0.33
CA ARG A 430 -1.62 -29.09 -0.78
C ARG A 430 -1.47 -28.74 -2.26
N TRP A 431 -2.25 -29.38 -3.12
CA TRP A 431 -2.17 -29.14 -4.58
C TRP A 431 -2.63 -27.74 -4.95
N LEU A 432 -3.71 -27.25 -4.35
CA LEU A 432 -4.18 -25.90 -4.55
C LEU A 432 -3.16 -24.85 -4.06
N SER A 433 -2.51 -25.11 -2.93
CA SER A 433 -1.41 -24.27 -2.42
C SER A 433 -0.24 -24.20 -3.39
N LEU A 434 0.19 -25.33 -3.93
CA LEU A 434 1.28 -25.38 -4.92
C LEU A 434 0.88 -24.67 -6.23
N ALA A 435 -0.37 -24.82 -6.67
CA ALA A 435 -0.88 -24.13 -7.85
C ALA A 435 -0.88 -22.61 -7.66
N LEU A 436 -1.38 -22.10 -6.54
CA LEU A 436 -1.40 -20.66 -6.25
C LEU A 436 0.01 -20.09 -6.06
N PHE A 437 0.88 -20.84 -5.37
CA PHE A 437 2.29 -20.45 -5.20
C PHE A 437 3.04 -20.44 -6.54
N GLY A 438 2.82 -21.46 -7.36
CA GLY A 438 3.40 -21.54 -8.72
C GLY A 438 2.87 -20.41 -9.62
N LEU A 439 1.58 -20.08 -9.54
CA LEU A 439 0.99 -18.96 -10.27
C LEU A 439 1.63 -17.63 -9.85
N GLY A 440 1.71 -17.36 -8.55
CA GLY A 440 2.34 -16.14 -8.03
C GLY A 440 3.82 -16.03 -8.45
N ALA A 441 4.56 -17.13 -8.31
CA ALA A 441 5.94 -17.21 -8.75
C ALA A 441 6.10 -16.97 -10.25
N ALA A 442 5.28 -17.64 -11.08
CA ALA A 442 5.32 -17.48 -12.54
C ALA A 442 5.04 -16.05 -12.98
N LEU A 443 4.03 -15.40 -12.37
CA LEU A 443 3.69 -14.00 -12.66
C LEU A 443 4.83 -13.04 -12.27
N LEU A 444 5.44 -13.23 -11.09
CA LEU A 444 6.55 -12.39 -10.63
C LEU A 444 7.81 -12.60 -11.50
N LEU A 445 8.14 -13.84 -11.83
CA LEU A 445 9.28 -14.15 -12.66
C LEU A 445 9.08 -13.68 -14.11
N ALA A 446 7.86 -13.81 -14.65
CA ALA A 446 7.54 -13.29 -15.98
C ALA A 446 7.62 -11.75 -16.02
N ALA A 447 7.00 -11.07 -15.05
CA ALA A 447 7.01 -9.60 -14.98
C ALA A 447 8.42 -9.01 -14.80
N SER A 448 9.36 -9.77 -14.24
CA SER A 448 10.76 -9.36 -14.03
C SER A 448 11.74 -9.92 -15.05
N TYR A 449 11.25 -10.56 -16.13
CA TYR A 449 12.11 -11.10 -17.19
C TYR A 449 12.34 -10.05 -18.28
N PRO A 450 13.60 -9.84 -18.73
CA PRO A 450 13.93 -8.81 -19.72
C PRO A 450 13.14 -8.87 -21.03
N GLY A 451 12.87 -10.09 -21.53
CA GLY A 451 12.11 -10.25 -22.77
C GLY A 451 10.66 -9.75 -22.67
N VAL A 452 10.04 -9.84 -21.50
CA VAL A 452 8.70 -9.28 -21.26
C VAL A 452 8.75 -7.75 -21.25
N THR A 453 9.75 -7.18 -20.61
CA THR A 453 9.97 -5.72 -20.61
C THR A 453 10.20 -5.21 -22.04
N GLN A 454 11.06 -5.88 -22.83
CA GLN A 454 11.31 -5.53 -24.22
C GLN A 454 10.05 -5.60 -25.10
N TYR A 455 9.18 -6.59 -24.84
CA TYR A 455 7.90 -6.70 -25.54
C TYR A 455 7.01 -5.48 -25.27
N PHE A 456 6.83 -5.12 -24.01
CA PHE A 456 6.04 -3.93 -23.65
C PHE A 456 6.66 -2.62 -24.17
N MET A 457 7.98 -2.47 -24.15
CA MET A 457 8.66 -1.33 -24.78
C MET A 457 8.32 -1.22 -26.26
N ALA A 458 8.36 -2.35 -26.99
CA ALA A 458 8.09 -2.36 -28.43
C ALA A 458 6.62 -2.02 -28.75
N GLU A 459 5.68 -2.53 -27.96
CA GLU A 459 4.27 -2.22 -28.08
C GLU A 459 4.01 -0.73 -27.80
N SER A 460 4.48 -0.23 -26.67
CA SER A 460 4.24 1.16 -26.23
C SER A 460 4.95 2.20 -27.12
N ALA A 461 6.05 1.87 -27.76
CA ALA A 461 6.72 2.77 -28.70
C ALA A 461 5.86 3.10 -29.94
N GLY A 462 4.84 2.29 -30.22
CA GLY A 462 3.87 2.55 -31.29
C GLY A 462 2.84 3.63 -30.97
N ASP A 463 2.69 4.02 -29.71
CA ASP A 463 1.65 4.96 -29.25
C ASP A 463 2.08 6.43 -29.41
N PHE A 464 3.35 6.70 -29.70
CA PHE A 464 3.87 8.06 -29.91
C PHE A 464 3.41 8.65 -31.24
N THR A 465 3.07 9.92 -31.23
CA THR A 465 2.66 10.67 -32.43
C THR A 465 3.76 11.60 -32.94
N THR A 466 4.68 11.99 -32.08
CA THR A 466 5.77 12.94 -32.39
C THR A 466 7.02 12.28 -32.96
N ALA A 467 7.14 10.95 -32.82
CA ALA A 467 8.32 10.20 -33.26
C ALA A 467 7.95 8.83 -33.82
N SER A 468 8.84 8.26 -34.63
CA SER A 468 8.70 6.87 -35.08
C SER A 468 8.99 5.89 -33.96
N SER A 469 8.31 4.73 -33.96
CA SER A 469 8.57 3.66 -32.98
C SER A 469 10.04 3.23 -32.95
N THR A 470 10.75 3.31 -34.07
CA THR A 470 12.17 2.96 -34.16
C THR A 470 13.05 3.96 -33.42
N GLU A 471 12.74 5.24 -33.52
CA GLU A 471 13.44 6.33 -32.83
C GLU A 471 13.26 6.22 -31.31
N VAL A 472 12.01 6.09 -30.86
CA VAL A 472 11.68 5.87 -29.46
C VAL A 472 12.40 4.66 -28.88
N LEU A 473 12.35 3.51 -29.58
CA LEU A 473 13.02 2.29 -29.15
C LEU A 473 14.54 2.42 -29.10
N ASN A 474 15.15 3.16 -30.02
CA ASN A 474 16.60 3.37 -29.99
C ASN A 474 17.02 4.19 -28.77
N THR A 475 16.24 5.19 -28.39
CA THR A 475 16.44 5.96 -27.15
C THR A 475 16.30 5.07 -25.92
N TRP A 476 15.27 4.23 -25.87
CA TRP A 476 15.03 3.33 -24.74
C TRP A 476 16.04 2.18 -24.62
N LYS A 477 16.59 1.66 -25.72
CA LYS A 477 17.64 0.61 -25.72
C LYS A 477 18.96 1.06 -25.09
N ALA A 478 19.18 2.35 -24.96
CA ALA A 478 20.34 2.88 -24.25
C ALA A 478 20.29 2.61 -22.74
N TYR A 479 19.11 2.22 -22.22
CA TYR A 479 18.93 1.90 -20.81
C TYR A 479 19.44 0.48 -20.50
N ARG A 480 20.16 0.35 -19.38
CA ARG A 480 20.96 -0.82 -18.98
C ARG A 480 20.17 -2.14 -18.98
N GLU A 481 20.76 -3.16 -19.56
CA GLU A 481 20.40 -4.55 -19.26
C GLU A 481 20.70 -4.87 -17.80
N PHE A 482 19.76 -5.53 -17.11
CA PHE A 482 19.93 -5.96 -15.73
C PHE A 482 20.36 -7.44 -15.65
N PRO A 483 21.13 -7.86 -14.63
CA PRO A 483 21.72 -9.19 -14.57
C PRO A 483 20.67 -10.27 -14.28
N LEU A 484 20.69 -11.37 -15.04
CA LEU A 484 19.75 -12.49 -14.90
C LEU A 484 20.11 -13.49 -13.79
N TRP A 485 21.30 -13.42 -13.21
CA TRP A 485 21.73 -14.42 -12.21
C TRP A 485 20.87 -14.41 -10.95
N LEU A 486 20.41 -13.24 -10.49
CA LEU A 486 19.46 -13.15 -9.37
C LEU A 486 18.09 -13.74 -9.73
N TRP A 487 17.65 -13.52 -10.96
CA TRP A 487 16.42 -14.11 -11.46
C TRP A 487 16.45 -15.64 -11.42
N TRP A 488 17.54 -16.25 -11.92
CA TRP A 488 17.74 -17.70 -11.87
C TRP A 488 17.89 -18.22 -10.43
N ALA A 489 18.56 -17.48 -9.56
CA ALA A 489 18.67 -17.83 -8.16
C ALA A 489 17.29 -17.81 -7.46
N ALA A 490 16.45 -16.80 -7.72
CA ALA A 490 15.09 -16.76 -7.22
C ALA A 490 14.26 -17.94 -7.73
N PHE A 491 14.31 -18.22 -9.03
CA PHE A 491 13.63 -19.36 -9.63
C PHE A 491 14.01 -20.68 -8.96
N ALA A 492 15.29 -20.92 -8.75
CA ALA A 492 15.79 -22.13 -8.08
C ALA A 492 15.30 -22.22 -6.63
N LEU A 493 15.42 -21.13 -5.84
CA LEU A 493 14.97 -21.08 -4.45
C LEU A 493 13.47 -21.36 -4.31
N ILE A 494 12.65 -20.73 -5.16
CA ILE A 494 11.19 -20.90 -5.19
C ILE A 494 10.83 -22.34 -5.60
N GLY A 495 11.50 -22.90 -6.61
CA GLY A 495 11.29 -24.27 -7.04
C GLY A 495 11.64 -25.29 -5.95
N VAL A 496 12.77 -25.11 -5.27
CA VAL A 496 13.15 -25.98 -4.14
C VAL A 496 12.20 -25.80 -2.96
N ALA A 497 11.72 -24.57 -2.69
CA ALA A 497 10.71 -24.34 -1.65
C ALA A 497 9.43 -25.16 -1.89
N ALA A 498 8.94 -25.21 -3.13
CA ALA A 498 7.77 -26.02 -3.51
C ALA A 498 8.02 -27.52 -3.33
N VAL A 499 9.22 -28.01 -3.66
CA VAL A 499 9.62 -29.41 -3.44
C VAL A 499 9.65 -29.74 -1.94
N GLU A 500 10.27 -28.89 -1.12
CA GLU A 500 10.35 -29.13 0.33
C GLU A 500 8.99 -28.98 1.01
N PHE A 501 8.09 -28.13 0.52
CA PHE A 501 6.68 -28.11 0.92
C PHE A 501 6.01 -29.45 0.63
N SER A 502 6.25 -30.01 -0.55
CA SER A 502 5.76 -31.33 -0.95
C SER A 502 6.25 -32.45 -0.02
N ARG A 503 7.41 -32.32 0.57
CA ARG A 503 8.01 -33.26 1.53
C ARG A 503 7.61 -32.98 2.97
N ALA A 504 6.71 -32.04 3.22
CA ALA A 504 6.29 -31.58 4.54
C ALA A 504 7.45 -31.00 5.41
N ARG A 505 8.54 -30.56 4.82
CA ARG A 505 9.67 -29.90 5.51
C ARG A 505 9.44 -28.41 5.65
N MET A 506 8.43 -28.03 6.44
CA MET A 506 7.88 -26.68 6.47
C MET A 506 8.88 -25.58 6.80
N VAL A 507 9.80 -25.78 7.76
CA VAL A 507 10.79 -24.75 8.13
C VAL A 507 11.73 -24.44 6.95
N VAL A 508 12.19 -25.48 6.25
CA VAL A 508 13.08 -25.31 5.08
C VAL A 508 12.31 -24.69 3.94
N SER A 509 11.10 -25.18 3.66
CA SER A 509 10.25 -24.63 2.60
C SER A 509 9.95 -23.14 2.80
N ILE A 510 9.53 -22.73 4.00
CA ILE A 510 9.25 -21.33 4.32
C ILE A 510 10.52 -20.49 4.22
N ALA A 511 11.65 -20.94 4.73
CA ALA A 511 12.91 -20.23 4.65
C ALA A 511 13.34 -20.01 3.19
N LEU A 512 13.22 -21.03 2.34
CA LEU A 512 13.54 -20.94 0.91
C LEU A 512 12.54 -20.07 0.15
N ALA A 513 11.25 -20.14 0.48
CA ALA A 513 10.24 -19.28 -0.13
C ALA A 513 10.46 -17.79 0.21
N ILE A 514 10.80 -17.50 1.47
CA ILE A 514 11.19 -16.14 1.90
C ILE A 514 12.48 -15.70 1.20
N ALA A 515 13.50 -16.56 1.13
CA ALA A 515 14.74 -16.25 0.43
C ALA A 515 14.50 -16.00 -1.06
N GLY A 516 13.67 -16.80 -1.72
CA GLY A 516 13.30 -16.61 -3.12
C GLY A 516 12.53 -15.29 -3.33
N ALA A 517 11.57 -14.97 -2.46
CA ALA A 517 10.86 -13.69 -2.49
C ALA A 517 11.80 -12.50 -2.26
N PHE A 518 12.77 -12.65 -1.38
CA PHE A 518 13.80 -11.65 -1.12
C PHE A 518 14.66 -11.41 -2.35
N VAL A 519 15.18 -12.47 -2.95
CA VAL A 519 16.08 -12.38 -4.13
C VAL A 519 15.35 -11.78 -5.33
N ILE A 520 14.11 -12.21 -5.62
CA ILE A 520 13.35 -11.63 -6.74
C ILE A 520 12.94 -10.18 -6.43
N GLY A 521 12.58 -9.87 -5.20
CA GLY A 521 12.28 -8.51 -4.77
C GLY A 521 13.48 -7.58 -4.90
N TRP A 522 14.69 -8.07 -4.59
CA TRP A 522 15.94 -7.34 -4.78
C TRP A 522 16.28 -7.19 -6.27
N HIS A 523 16.09 -8.23 -7.08
CA HIS A 523 16.27 -8.14 -8.53
C HIS A 523 15.40 -7.02 -9.12
N ILE A 524 14.12 -6.98 -8.74
CA ILE A 524 13.18 -5.95 -9.21
C ILE A 524 13.59 -4.56 -8.73
N ARG A 525 13.86 -4.37 -7.43
CA ARG A 525 14.04 -3.05 -6.81
C ARG A 525 15.45 -2.48 -6.93
N PHE A 526 16.45 -3.32 -7.12
CA PHE A 526 17.86 -2.90 -7.24
C PHE A 526 18.30 -2.73 -8.69
N PHE A 527 17.85 -3.61 -9.57
CA PHE A 527 18.33 -3.63 -10.95
C PHE A 527 17.24 -3.25 -11.94
N MET A 528 16.10 -3.98 -11.92
CA MET A 528 15.09 -3.83 -12.95
C MET A 528 14.44 -2.43 -12.92
N LEU A 529 13.72 -2.06 -11.87
CA LEU A 529 12.98 -0.79 -11.83
C LEU A 529 13.86 0.45 -11.96
N PRO A 530 15.04 0.55 -11.32
CA PRO A 530 15.91 1.71 -11.52
C PRO A 530 16.43 1.87 -12.94
N SER A 531 16.52 0.78 -13.72
CA SER A 531 16.97 0.81 -15.12
C SER A 531 15.88 1.19 -16.12
N GLN A 532 14.60 1.16 -15.71
CA GLN A 532 13.48 1.43 -16.62
C GLN A 532 13.14 2.93 -16.66
N ILE A 533 14.07 3.75 -17.17
CA ILE A 533 13.88 5.23 -17.23
C ILE A 533 12.69 5.58 -18.13
N TRP A 534 12.39 4.76 -19.13
CA TRP A 534 11.27 4.96 -20.05
C TRP A 534 9.87 4.97 -19.39
N VAL A 535 9.73 4.39 -18.19
CA VAL A 535 8.53 4.53 -17.35
C VAL A 535 8.74 5.48 -16.17
N GLN A 536 9.72 6.37 -16.25
CA GLN A 536 10.05 7.35 -15.22
C GLN A 536 10.06 8.77 -15.82
N PRO A 537 8.89 9.32 -16.20
CA PRO A 537 8.82 10.56 -16.96
C PRO A 537 9.51 11.75 -16.26
N THR A 538 9.48 11.81 -14.93
CA THR A 538 10.19 12.86 -14.18
C THR A 538 11.71 12.78 -14.34
N GLN A 539 12.29 11.57 -14.42
CA GLN A 539 13.73 11.42 -14.69
C GLN A 539 14.06 11.81 -16.14
N THR A 540 13.18 11.44 -17.08
CA THR A 540 13.32 11.81 -18.49
C THR A 540 13.20 13.34 -18.66
N ALA A 541 12.25 13.99 -18.00
CA ALA A 541 12.11 15.44 -17.96
C ALA A 541 13.38 16.14 -17.41
N ARG A 542 14.00 15.52 -16.39
CA ARG A 542 15.25 16.02 -15.84
C ARG A 542 16.39 15.97 -16.84
N LEU A 543 16.50 14.89 -17.63
CA LEU A 543 17.51 14.80 -18.70
C LEU A 543 17.35 15.93 -19.72
N ALA A 544 16.11 16.22 -20.15
CA ALA A 544 15.84 17.34 -21.05
C ALA A 544 16.27 18.69 -20.46
N LEU A 545 16.05 18.90 -19.17
CA LEU A 545 16.49 20.12 -18.47
C LEU A 545 18.03 20.19 -18.34
N GLU A 546 18.70 19.07 -18.09
CA GLU A 546 20.16 19.00 -18.00
C GLU A 546 20.83 19.42 -19.32
N ASP A 547 20.25 19.08 -20.48
CA ASP A 547 20.76 19.49 -21.79
C ASP A 547 20.82 21.00 -21.99
N VAL A 548 19.79 21.72 -21.55
CA VAL A 548 19.73 23.21 -21.73
C VAL A 548 20.37 23.99 -20.58
N CYS A 549 20.58 23.34 -19.42
CA CYS A 549 21.16 23.98 -18.26
C CYS A 549 22.65 23.72 -18.10
N GLY A 550 23.20 22.73 -18.79
CA GLY A 550 24.65 22.46 -18.88
C GLY A 550 25.30 21.90 -17.63
N VAL A 551 24.53 21.49 -16.61
CA VAL A 551 25.05 20.96 -15.35
C VAL A 551 24.36 19.64 -15.01
N PRO A 552 25.05 18.49 -15.11
CA PRO A 552 24.48 17.20 -14.73
C PRO A 552 24.09 17.22 -13.24
N GLY A 553 22.81 16.97 -12.95
CA GLY A 553 22.31 16.81 -11.59
C GLY A 553 21.93 18.07 -10.82
N GLU A 554 22.10 19.26 -11.38
CA GLU A 554 21.60 20.51 -10.80
C GLU A 554 20.47 21.08 -11.67
N ASP A 555 19.28 21.09 -11.12
CA ASP A 555 18.03 21.55 -11.77
C ASP A 555 18.13 23.03 -12.16
N CYS A 556 18.75 23.42 -13.28
CA CYS A 556 18.88 24.80 -13.74
C CYS A 556 19.05 25.85 -12.61
N ARG A 557 19.72 25.49 -11.54
CA ARG A 557 19.99 26.37 -10.39
C ARG A 557 21.08 27.38 -10.77
N MET A 558 20.71 28.29 -11.61
CA MET A 558 21.55 29.42 -11.97
C MET A 558 21.38 30.53 -10.94
N THR A 559 22.31 31.46 -10.91
CA THR A 559 22.17 32.69 -10.14
C THR A 559 21.89 33.86 -11.10
N PRO A 560 20.67 34.40 -11.18
CA PRO A 560 19.44 33.95 -10.45
C PRO A 560 18.91 32.59 -10.94
N PRO A 561 18.16 31.86 -10.10
CA PRO A 561 17.61 30.57 -10.50
C PRO A 561 16.65 30.73 -11.67
N ALA A 562 16.78 29.87 -12.69
CA ALA A 562 15.88 29.85 -13.81
C ALA A 562 14.45 29.52 -13.36
N ARG A 563 13.47 30.27 -13.91
CA ARG A 563 12.06 29.92 -13.72
C ARG A 563 11.71 28.79 -14.68
N ILE A 564 11.32 27.64 -14.15
CA ILE A 564 10.90 26.47 -14.95
C ILE A 564 9.38 26.44 -15.02
N LEU A 565 8.85 26.43 -16.24
CA LEU A 565 7.42 26.35 -16.52
C LEU A 565 7.13 25.05 -17.26
N ALA A 566 6.12 24.29 -16.80
CA ALA A 566 5.74 23.02 -17.42
C ALA A 566 4.51 23.20 -18.30
N LEU A 567 4.62 22.78 -19.57
CA LEU A 567 3.55 22.77 -20.55
C LEU A 567 3.12 21.35 -20.87
N GLY A 568 1.83 21.06 -20.70
CA GLY A 568 1.27 19.75 -21.03
C GLY A 568 1.72 18.61 -20.09
N TYR A 569 2.29 18.92 -18.91
CA TYR A 569 2.69 17.93 -17.94
C TYR A 569 2.62 18.45 -16.50
N ALA A 570 1.80 17.84 -15.67
CA ALA A 570 1.53 18.28 -14.30
C ALA A 570 1.55 17.11 -13.27
N GLU A 571 2.56 16.23 -13.34
CA GLU A 571 2.66 15.10 -12.39
C GLU A 571 3.31 15.52 -11.07
N PRO A 572 2.81 15.00 -9.93
CA PRO A 572 3.30 15.36 -8.60
C PRO A 572 4.79 15.04 -8.35
N SER A 573 5.31 14.00 -8.97
CA SER A 573 6.73 13.62 -8.88
C SER A 573 7.66 14.71 -9.45
N TYR A 574 7.17 15.45 -10.42
CA TYR A 574 7.87 16.56 -11.03
C TYR A 574 7.98 17.75 -10.07
N VAL A 575 6.86 18.12 -9.41
CA VAL A 575 6.83 19.18 -8.38
C VAL A 575 7.77 18.88 -7.23
N LEU A 576 7.76 17.62 -6.75
CA LEU A 576 8.66 17.17 -5.68
C LEU A 576 10.14 17.29 -6.06
N THR A 577 10.48 16.94 -7.31
CA THR A 577 11.86 16.90 -7.80
C THR A 577 12.40 18.28 -8.11
N LEU A 578 11.64 19.12 -8.77
CA LEU A 578 12.10 20.42 -9.27
C LEU A 578 11.84 21.58 -8.29
N GLY A 579 10.92 21.43 -7.36
CA GLY A 579 10.65 22.38 -6.29
C GLY A 579 9.25 22.98 -6.33
N THR A 580 8.74 23.32 -5.17
CA THR A 580 7.35 23.75 -4.94
C THR A 580 6.97 25.01 -5.73
N GLN A 581 7.90 25.96 -5.82
CA GLN A 581 7.64 27.30 -6.40
C GLN A 581 8.03 27.41 -7.88
N ASN A 582 8.71 26.43 -8.44
CA ASN A 582 9.28 26.52 -9.79
C ASN A 582 8.33 26.06 -10.90
N LEU A 583 7.16 25.53 -10.55
CA LEU A 583 6.25 24.88 -11.47
C LEU A 583 4.85 25.44 -11.33
N HIS A 584 4.62 26.55 -11.97
CA HIS A 584 3.26 26.98 -12.26
C HIS A 584 2.92 26.57 -13.70
N PRO A 585 1.74 25.98 -13.97
CA PRO A 585 1.21 26.00 -15.31
C PRO A 585 1.11 27.48 -15.70
N PRO A 586 1.62 27.86 -16.86
CA PRO A 586 1.54 29.25 -17.27
C PRO A 586 0.08 29.66 -17.43
N GLU A 587 -0.25 30.87 -17.01
CA GLU A 587 -1.53 31.49 -17.35
C GLU A 587 -1.62 31.64 -18.86
N THR A 588 -2.72 31.27 -19.46
CA THR A 588 -2.96 31.48 -20.91
C THR A 588 -3.49 32.89 -21.16
N PRO A 589 -3.01 33.61 -22.19
CA PRO A 589 -2.01 33.21 -23.19
C PRO A 589 -0.59 33.21 -22.62
N LEU A 590 0.24 32.30 -23.16
CA LEU A 590 1.65 32.22 -22.84
C LEU A 590 2.43 33.39 -23.42
N ASP A 591 2.91 34.26 -22.56
CA ASP A 591 3.77 35.35 -22.96
C ASP A 591 5.14 35.26 -22.28
N LEU A 592 6.20 35.52 -23.03
CA LEU A 592 7.53 35.66 -22.47
C LEU A 592 7.60 36.93 -21.59
N PRO A 593 8.28 36.88 -20.44
CA PRO A 593 8.39 38.00 -19.53
C PRO A 593 9.01 39.23 -20.23
N ALA A 594 8.38 40.42 -20.11
CA ALA A 594 8.91 41.64 -20.65
C ALA A 594 10.13 42.18 -19.88
N THR A 595 10.30 41.79 -18.61
CA THR A 595 11.33 42.28 -17.71
C THR A 595 12.65 41.52 -17.87
N GLU A 596 13.78 42.22 -17.95
CA GLU A 596 15.11 41.61 -18.07
C GLU A 596 15.49 40.71 -16.89
N SER A 597 15.07 41.08 -15.71
CA SER A 597 15.35 40.32 -14.47
C SER A 597 14.62 38.96 -14.36
N ALA A 598 13.68 38.67 -15.27
CA ALA A 598 12.94 37.43 -15.28
C ALA A 598 13.68 36.30 -16.03
N TYR A 599 14.77 36.59 -16.73
CA TYR A 599 15.54 35.62 -17.51
C TYR A 599 16.73 35.06 -16.69
N PRO A 600 17.13 33.79 -16.93
CA PRO A 600 16.60 32.86 -17.92
C PRO A 600 15.26 32.25 -17.53
N VAL A 601 14.42 31.93 -18.54
CA VAL A 601 13.18 31.18 -18.40
C VAL A 601 13.31 29.86 -19.15
N VAL A 602 12.89 28.77 -18.54
CA VAL A 602 12.92 27.44 -19.15
C VAL A 602 11.51 26.88 -19.21
N TYR A 603 11.08 26.51 -20.39
CA TYR A 603 9.85 25.75 -20.59
C TYR A 603 10.17 24.28 -20.79
N LEU A 604 9.58 23.41 -19.97
CA LEU A 604 9.57 21.99 -20.20
C LEU A 604 8.24 21.62 -20.87
N VAL A 605 8.33 21.19 -22.10
CA VAL A 605 7.19 20.99 -22.99
C VAL A 605 6.94 19.50 -23.17
N ASN A 606 5.68 19.05 -23.03
CA ASN A 606 5.25 17.72 -23.44
C ASN A 606 4.42 17.79 -24.72
N TYR A 607 5.00 17.41 -25.83
CA TYR A 607 4.36 17.48 -27.16
C TYR A 607 3.27 16.40 -27.39
N GLU A 608 3.15 15.40 -26.53
CA GLU A 608 2.12 14.34 -26.62
C GLU A 608 0.82 14.71 -25.87
N ASP A 609 0.74 15.89 -25.23
CA ASP A 609 -0.50 16.31 -24.59
C ASP A 609 -1.58 16.67 -25.61
N ARG A 610 -2.47 15.70 -25.86
CA ARG A 610 -3.60 15.82 -26.80
C ARG A 610 -4.81 16.56 -26.21
N LYS A 611 -4.74 16.96 -24.94
CA LYS A 611 -5.84 17.63 -24.23
C LYS A 611 -5.61 19.12 -24.06
N ALA A 612 -4.41 19.61 -24.42
CA ALA A 612 -4.09 21.02 -24.35
C ALA A 612 -4.88 21.80 -25.40
N GLU A 613 -5.55 22.88 -24.98
CA GLU A 613 -6.25 23.85 -25.82
C GLU A 613 -5.77 25.26 -25.47
N PRO A 614 -5.01 25.94 -26.33
CA PRO A 614 -4.55 25.54 -27.67
C PRO A 614 -3.55 24.38 -27.65
N PRO A 615 -3.30 23.69 -28.79
CA PRO A 615 -2.29 22.63 -28.89
C PRO A 615 -0.90 23.12 -28.47
N VAL A 616 -0.16 22.30 -27.73
CA VAL A 616 1.17 22.65 -27.19
C VAL A 616 2.12 23.16 -28.28
N ALA A 617 2.05 22.59 -29.48
CA ALA A 617 2.88 23.02 -30.61
C ALA A 617 2.58 24.48 -31.06
N GLU A 618 1.33 24.92 -31.00
CA GLU A 618 0.93 26.31 -31.33
C GLU A 618 1.43 27.27 -30.25
N GLU A 619 1.34 26.88 -28.98
CA GLU A 619 1.87 27.68 -27.86
C GLU A 619 3.39 27.87 -27.96
N VAL A 620 4.10 26.78 -28.29
CA VAL A 620 5.57 26.85 -28.49
C VAL A 620 5.92 27.72 -29.70
N ALA A 621 5.19 27.62 -30.81
CA ALA A 621 5.41 28.46 -31.98
C ALA A 621 5.22 29.96 -31.62
N HIS A 622 4.21 30.29 -30.84
CA HIS A 622 3.98 31.65 -30.34
C HIS A 622 5.15 32.18 -29.48
N LEU A 623 5.65 31.33 -28.54
CA LEU A 623 6.82 31.69 -27.72
C LEU A 623 8.08 31.93 -28.58
N MET A 624 8.28 31.13 -29.63
CA MET A 624 9.42 31.28 -30.54
C MET A 624 9.34 32.57 -31.34
N ASP A 625 8.15 32.92 -31.84
CA ASP A 625 7.92 34.21 -32.55
C ASP A 625 8.16 35.40 -31.61
N GLN A 626 7.71 35.33 -30.37
CA GLN A 626 8.00 36.38 -29.38
C GLN A 626 9.49 36.49 -29.07
N ALA A 627 10.19 35.35 -28.93
CA ALA A 627 11.63 35.35 -28.66
C ALA A 627 12.43 36.00 -29.79
N ASP A 628 12.08 35.72 -31.05
CA ASP A 628 12.67 36.34 -32.21
C ASP A 628 12.42 37.87 -32.22
N GLY A 629 11.17 38.29 -31.96
CA GLY A 629 10.80 39.70 -31.84
C GLY A 629 11.51 40.44 -30.71
N MET A 630 11.91 39.75 -29.65
CA MET A 630 12.64 40.29 -28.49
C MET A 630 14.17 40.18 -28.62
N GLY A 631 14.67 39.49 -29.65
CA GLY A 631 16.11 39.21 -29.84
C GLY A 631 16.69 38.30 -28.74
N LEU A 632 15.90 37.33 -28.25
CA LEU A 632 16.34 36.40 -27.21
C LEU A 632 17.13 35.23 -27.84
N CYS A 633 18.11 34.72 -27.09
CA CYS A 633 18.76 33.48 -27.42
C CYS A 633 17.91 32.30 -27.00
N VAL A 634 17.70 31.34 -27.89
CA VAL A 634 16.91 30.15 -27.65
C VAL A 634 17.80 28.92 -27.73
N THR A 635 17.80 28.11 -26.65
CA THR A 635 18.46 26.81 -26.61
C THR A 635 17.40 25.75 -26.40
N GLN A 636 17.44 24.67 -27.20
CA GLN A 636 16.48 23.57 -27.12
C GLN A 636 17.20 22.23 -26.89
N SER A 637 16.64 21.38 -26.05
CA SER A 637 17.14 20.01 -25.84
C SER A 637 16.75 19.10 -27.00
N GLU A 638 17.43 17.94 -27.10
CA GLU A 638 16.91 16.80 -27.85
C GLU A 638 15.58 16.31 -27.25
N PRO A 639 14.73 15.63 -28.03
CA PRO A 639 13.49 15.06 -27.52
C PRO A 639 13.77 13.82 -26.66
N TYR A 640 13.12 13.74 -25.50
CA TYR A 640 13.19 12.62 -24.57
C TYR A 640 11.84 11.94 -24.44
N TYR A 641 11.79 10.64 -24.70
CA TYR A 641 10.57 9.85 -24.75
C TYR A 641 10.38 9.03 -23.48
N ALA A 642 9.17 9.05 -22.88
CA ALA A 642 8.80 8.21 -21.77
C ALA A 642 7.30 7.87 -21.79
N LEU A 643 6.89 6.93 -20.94
CA LEU A 643 5.49 6.68 -20.63
C LEU A 643 5.15 7.20 -19.24
N ASN A 644 4.01 7.83 -19.13
CA ASN A 644 3.44 8.10 -17.81
C ASN A 644 2.94 6.80 -17.20
N TYR A 645 3.67 6.26 -16.24
CA TYR A 645 3.37 4.97 -15.60
C TYR A 645 1.98 4.93 -14.90
N SER A 646 1.37 6.09 -14.62
CA SER A 646 0.09 6.17 -13.91
C SER A 646 -1.13 5.91 -14.81
N ASN A 647 -1.02 6.21 -16.11
CA ASN A 647 -2.11 6.09 -17.09
C ASN A 647 -1.70 5.43 -18.41
N GLY A 648 -0.37 5.20 -18.61
CA GLY A 648 0.16 4.62 -19.84
C GLY A 648 0.31 5.62 -20.99
N ASP A 649 -0.02 6.91 -20.80
CA ASP A 649 0.07 7.89 -21.87
C ASP A 649 1.54 8.15 -22.26
N PRO A 650 1.87 8.25 -23.57
CA PRO A 650 3.17 8.66 -24.03
C PRO A 650 3.45 10.12 -23.65
N VAL A 651 4.72 10.43 -23.38
CA VAL A 651 5.20 11.80 -23.12
C VAL A 651 6.50 12.03 -23.89
N THR A 652 6.57 13.17 -24.59
CA THR A 652 7.78 13.63 -25.29
C THR A 652 8.21 14.95 -24.70
N PHE A 653 9.29 14.92 -23.92
CA PHE A 653 9.83 16.12 -23.29
C PHE A 653 10.87 16.81 -24.15
N VAL A 654 10.71 18.11 -24.31
CA VAL A 654 11.70 19.03 -24.84
C VAL A 654 11.81 20.20 -23.86
N ALA A 655 13.02 20.51 -23.43
CA ALA A 655 13.29 21.72 -22.67
C ALA A 655 13.70 22.84 -23.60
N ILE A 656 13.09 24.02 -23.43
CA ILE A 656 13.37 25.23 -24.24
C ILE A 656 13.76 26.32 -23.26
N ARG A 657 14.97 26.84 -23.43
CA ARG A 657 15.53 27.90 -22.61
C ARG A 657 15.63 29.17 -23.39
N PHE A 658 15.15 30.24 -22.80
CA PHE A 658 15.22 31.61 -23.33
C PHE A 658 16.17 32.43 -22.46
N ASP A 659 17.18 33.01 -23.06
CA ASP A 659 18.18 33.89 -22.44
C ASP A 659 18.20 35.27 -23.07
N ARG A 660 18.57 36.29 -22.27
CA ARG A 660 18.95 37.61 -22.82
C ARG A 660 20.46 37.68 -22.94
N GLY A 661 20.98 37.93 -24.13
CA GLY A 661 22.39 38.06 -24.42
C GLY A 661 22.86 37.17 -25.56
N ASP A 662 24.19 37.14 -25.78
CA ASP A 662 24.77 36.33 -26.87
C ASP A 662 24.53 34.81 -26.63
N CYS A 663 24.05 34.12 -27.67
CA CYS A 663 23.92 32.68 -27.70
C CYS A 663 25.30 32.02 -27.50
N ARG A 664 25.53 31.40 -26.36
CA ARG A 664 26.75 30.66 -26.06
C ARG A 664 26.53 29.16 -26.21
#